data_927f3bcd4aba6d24fb27fd553e0b36ab
#
_entry.id   927f3bcd4aba6d24fb27fd553e0b36ab
#
_cell.length_a   1.000
_cell.length_b   1.000
_cell.length_c   1.000
_cell.angle_alpha   90.00
_cell.angle_beta   90.00
_cell.angle_gamma   90.00
#
_symmetry.space_group_name_H-M   'P 1'
#
loop_
_entity.id
_entity.type
_entity.pdbx_description
1 polymer ?
#
loop_
_entity_poly.entity_id
_entity_poly.type
_entity_poly.pdbx_seq_one_letter_code
_entity_poly.pdbx_strand_id
1 'polypeptide(L)'
;MTRLLLLLLVSALAGWAPPVTAAPLGKDPARWISGVAPGLVQVEFALQFDRGDAPHGILDQDPKSTGPRSNSLADLVAEERPLETTGFLVGPTTVVAMDPCVHPRFIRSIVVRRGENRSTARVTAYGVQQWAFVLTLDQPIAGTRPLAFPAKGSKASEAPAGLVGYHRQDGQMVRVVLPFGGQFLQTESGQAFRVLDHQGLAVSATGRPLGLVMNHRLDTDQRWRGHPLDWKMIDAAGFTGRLKELEELTARTLVRVRLSFRSPKATPGQNPMRMRTRGDEEADDSATERNELGVLLPGGRVAVLAALRSGITARLERASIQRDGGQPSVPAKFVASLRDFGVLVLEPEQPLGEALRIDPVHPADRMGQLLLRAEIDLRGETRSAYFHESRIAGVRVGARLEAYPELPDPEVKDTFLFTLDRALYALPVARRELLGGVRDPFAGRRQLTTARQIAEAVGRLPATADPANVPVSEADENRLAWLGVELQPLTRELARANRVSDQTRDGQTGALVTYVHPESPAAKAGIQAGMVLLRLRAPSQPVPIEVQLEEDFARAQGFPWERLDEIRDQFFERIPTPWPPVETPFTRALTDLGFGTRVTAEFVEEGKLLSREFEVVPGPTHYESAVRFKSESLGITVRNLTYDVRRYIQRKADEPGVVVSRIEPGGRASVAGVKPYELITHVQDQPVATVADFERLVAAEKGDLKLTLKRMAKGRIVTIRAVSTESKE
;
A
#
# COMPACT_ATOMS: atom_id res chain seq x y z
N MET A 1 -1.99 35.47 10.77
CA MET A 1 -0.63 36.03 10.81
C MET A 1 0.28 35.44 11.89
N THR A 2 -0.20 35.03 13.03
CA THR A 2 0.62 34.50 14.15
C THR A 2 1.23 33.11 13.94
N ARG A 3 0.66 32.26 13.09
CA ARG A 3 1.21 30.91 12.79
C ARG A 3 2.30 30.92 11.71
N LEU A 4 2.35 31.94 10.87
CA LEU A 4 3.40 32.08 9.85
C LEU A 4 4.71 32.60 10.46
N LEU A 5 4.60 33.38 11.55
CA LEU A 5 5.79 33.87 12.27
C LEU A 5 6.49 32.78 13.07
N LEU A 6 5.75 31.75 13.57
CA LEU A 6 6.36 30.67 14.32
C LEU A 6 7.15 29.69 13.41
N LEU A 7 6.70 29.49 12.16
CA LEU A 7 7.42 28.67 11.17
C LEU A 7 8.67 29.36 10.62
N LEU A 8 8.67 30.69 10.55
CA LEU A 8 9.85 31.45 10.16
C LEU A 8 10.87 31.60 11.32
N LEU A 9 10.43 31.54 12.57
CA LEU A 9 11.35 31.53 13.72
C LEU A 9 12.02 30.15 13.89
N VAL A 10 11.35 29.03 13.58
CA VAL A 10 11.96 27.71 13.64
C VAL A 10 12.96 27.51 12.51
N SER A 11 12.70 28.04 11.30
CA SER A 11 13.67 28.01 10.20
C SER A 11 14.85 28.97 10.40
N ALA A 12 14.67 30.08 11.13
CA ALA A 12 15.75 30.99 11.46
C ALA A 12 16.64 30.47 12.61
N LEU A 13 16.10 29.65 13.52
CA LEU A 13 16.88 28.99 14.58
C LEU A 13 17.65 27.76 14.08
N ALA A 14 17.20 27.12 12.99
CA ALA A 14 17.95 26.04 12.34
C ALA A 14 19.17 26.54 11.53
N GLY A 15 19.24 27.83 11.24
CA GLY A 15 20.36 28.47 10.52
C GLY A 15 21.47 29.04 11.42
N TRP A 16 21.30 29.03 12.72
CA TRP A 16 22.30 29.56 13.69
C TRP A 16 22.66 28.52 14.76
N ALA A 17 22.98 27.30 14.34
CA ALA A 17 23.93 26.52 15.11
C ALA A 17 25.28 27.25 14.91
N PRO A 18 25.98 27.68 15.99
CA PRO A 18 27.33 28.22 15.83
C PRO A 18 28.14 27.16 15.06
N PRO A 19 29.04 27.55 14.14
CA PRO A 19 29.93 26.58 13.52
C PRO A 19 30.55 25.84 14.69
N VAL A 20 30.22 24.50 14.77
CA VAL A 20 30.94 23.63 15.70
C VAL A 20 32.36 23.74 15.20
N THR A 21 33.14 24.56 15.88
CA THR A 21 34.58 24.63 15.67
C THR A 21 35.01 23.19 15.84
N ALA A 22 35.35 22.56 14.72
CA ALA A 22 35.93 21.23 14.73
C ALA A 22 37.01 21.28 15.82
N ALA A 23 36.87 20.44 16.84
CA ALA A 23 37.89 20.35 17.87
C ALA A 23 39.24 20.26 17.13
N PRO A 24 40.24 21.07 17.49
CA PRO A 24 41.44 21.14 16.71
C PRO A 24 41.94 19.70 16.54
N LEU A 25 41.95 19.25 15.29
CA LEU A 25 42.41 17.93 14.89
C LEU A 25 43.73 17.70 15.58
N GLY A 26 43.80 16.66 16.42
CA GLY A 26 45.07 16.25 17.03
C GLY A 26 46.10 16.15 15.91
N LYS A 27 47.20 16.78 16.09
CA LYS A 27 48.14 17.35 15.13
C LYS A 27 48.57 16.50 13.92
N ASP A 28 48.09 15.26 13.72
CA ASP A 28 48.56 14.45 12.60
C ASP A 28 47.59 13.33 12.15
N PRO A 29 46.63 13.58 11.24
CA PRO A 29 45.83 12.54 10.61
C PRO A 29 46.68 11.47 9.90
N ALA A 30 47.82 11.85 9.35
CA ALA A 30 48.76 10.94 8.71
C ALA A 30 49.30 9.88 9.67
N ARG A 31 49.46 10.21 10.95
CA ARG A 31 49.88 9.27 12.00
C ARG A 31 48.83 8.16 12.24
N TRP A 32 47.57 8.48 12.20
CA TRP A 32 46.50 7.47 12.37
C TRP A 32 46.45 6.53 11.19
N ILE A 33 46.56 7.03 9.97
CA ILE A 33 46.62 6.22 8.78
C ILE A 33 47.89 5.35 8.79
N SER A 34 49.06 5.92 9.06
CA SER A 34 50.35 5.17 9.09
C SER A 34 50.37 4.04 10.10
N GLY A 35 49.72 4.23 11.26
CA GLY A 35 49.61 3.24 12.32
C GLY A 35 48.91 1.94 11.90
N VAL A 36 47.93 2.04 11.04
CA VAL A 36 47.09 0.91 10.57
C VAL A 36 47.34 0.52 9.10
N ALA A 37 48.04 1.34 8.34
CA ALA A 37 48.30 1.12 6.91
C ALA A 37 48.87 -0.29 6.58
N PRO A 38 49.72 -0.91 7.39
CA PRO A 38 50.24 -2.23 7.07
C PRO A 38 49.17 -3.33 7.00
N GLY A 39 48.09 -3.20 7.76
CA GLY A 39 47.01 -4.18 7.79
C GLY A 39 45.71 -3.69 7.11
N LEU A 40 45.63 -2.44 6.63
CA LEU A 40 44.48 -1.90 5.97
C LEU A 40 44.45 -2.34 4.50
N VAL A 41 43.34 -2.89 4.03
CA VAL A 41 43.15 -3.43 2.70
C VAL A 41 41.83 -2.94 2.10
N GLN A 42 41.81 -2.87 0.79
CA GLN A 42 40.60 -2.62 0.00
C GLN A 42 39.96 -3.97 -0.33
N VAL A 43 38.66 -4.06 -0.19
CA VAL A 43 37.87 -5.25 -0.53
C VAL A 43 36.92 -4.88 -1.67
N GLU A 44 37.01 -5.63 -2.74
CA GLU A 44 36.24 -5.45 -3.96
C GLU A 44 35.27 -6.61 -4.14
N PHE A 45 33.98 -6.29 -4.21
CA PHE A 45 32.92 -7.25 -4.52
C PHE A 45 32.54 -7.06 -5.99
N ALA A 46 32.95 -7.98 -6.85
CA ALA A 46 32.51 -7.99 -8.24
C ALA A 46 31.05 -8.45 -8.28
N LEU A 47 30.17 -7.65 -8.88
CA LEU A 47 28.75 -7.90 -8.94
C LEU A 47 28.35 -8.57 -10.25
N GLN A 48 27.22 -9.24 -10.24
CA GLN A 48 26.59 -9.86 -11.41
C GLN A 48 25.07 -9.79 -11.28
N PHE A 49 24.39 -9.82 -12.44
CA PHE A 49 22.97 -10.11 -12.51
C PHE A 49 22.74 -11.55 -12.93
N ASP A 50 21.80 -12.22 -12.32
CA ASP A 50 21.32 -13.48 -12.82
C ASP A 50 20.29 -13.23 -13.92
N ARG A 51 20.55 -13.75 -15.13
CA ARG A 51 19.70 -13.52 -16.31
C ARG A 51 18.31 -14.19 -16.23
N GLY A 52 18.07 -15.02 -15.24
CA GLY A 52 16.82 -15.77 -15.09
C GLY A 52 15.80 -15.16 -14.14
N ASP A 53 16.25 -14.36 -13.20
CA ASP A 53 15.41 -13.77 -12.17
C ASP A 53 15.53 -12.26 -12.26
N ALA A 54 14.50 -11.59 -12.76
CA ALA A 54 14.42 -10.14 -12.61
C ALA A 54 14.58 -9.83 -11.11
N PRO A 55 15.60 -9.08 -10.70
CA PRO A 55 15.81 -8.76 -9.30
C PRO A 55 14.63 -7.93 -8.83
N HIS A 56 13.82 -8.50 -7.98
CA HIS A 56 12.74 -7.78 -7.35
C HIS A 56 13.35 -6.67 -6.49
N GLY A 57 13.21 -5.44 -6.91
CA GLY A 57 13.34 -4.25 -6.07
C GLY A 57 14.54 -3.34 -6.32
N ILE A 58 15.78 -3.77 -6.14
CA ILE A 58 16.95 -2.85 -6.17
C ILE A 58 17.42 -2.52 -7.58
N LEU A 59 17.08 -3.35 -8.56
CA LEU A 59 17.63 -3.29 -9.91
C LEU A 59 16.58 -3.03 -11.00
N ASP A 60 15.33 -2.84 -10.62
CA ASP A 60 14.20 -2.51 -11.51
C ASP A 60 14.13 -1.01 -11.89
N GLN A 61 15.21 -0.26 -11.71
CA GLN A 61 15.25 1.09 -12.28
C GLN A 61 15.43 0.97 -13.80
N ASP A 62 14.41 1.43 -14.54
CA ASP A 62 14.43 1.54 -15.98
C ASP A 62 15.76 2.16 -16.44
N PRO A 63 16.59 1.46 -17.26
CA PRO A 63 17.84 2.01 -17.78
C PRO A 63 17.66 3.31 -18.58
N LYS A 64 16.41 3.70 -18.89
CA LYS A 64 16.04 4.94 -19.58
C LYS A 64 15.69 6.10 -18.64
N SER A 65 15.73 5.91 -17.32
CA SER A 65 15.51 6.99 -16.37
C SER A 65 16.61 8.03 -16.48
N THR A 66 16.28 9.22 -16.96
CA THR A 66 17.19 10.36 -17.16
C THR A 66 17.40 11.20 -15.88
N GLY A 67 17.18 10.63 -14.71
CA GLY A 67 17.48 11.27 -13.42
C GLY A 67 19.00 11.37 -13.16
N PRO A 68 19.44 12.21 -12.19
CA PRO A 68 20.85 12.28 -11.84
C PRO A 68 21.33 10.88 -11.45
N ARG A 69 22.37 10.38 -12.14
CA ARG A 69 22.96 9.07 -11.94
C ARG A 69 23.38 8.91 -10.48
N SER A 70 22.56 8.23 -9.70
CA SER A 70 22.97 7.72 -8.41
C SER A 70 23.94 6.56 -8.68
N ASN A 71 24.93 6.33 -7.80
CA ASN A 71 25.77 5.13 -7.83
C ASN A 71 24.94 3.91 -7.43
N SER A 72 23.94 3.56 -8.23
CA SER A 72 23.07 2.41 -7.99
C SER A 72 23.87 1.13 -8.22
N LEU A 73 23.47 0.03 -7.59
CA LEU A 73 24.08 -1.29 -7.85
C LEU A 73 23.93 -1.66 -9.33
N ALA A 74 22.86 -1.23 -9.99
CA ALA A 74 22.65 -1.41 -11.42
C ALA A 74 23.74 -0.72 -12.26
N ASP A 75 24.14 0.50 -11.89
CA ASP A 75 25.21 1.23 -12.57
C ASP A 75 26.57 0.52 -12.38
N LEU A 76 26.84 0.03 -11.16
CA LEU A 76 28.07 -0.73 -10.89
C LEU A 76 28.18 -2.00 -11.74
N VAL A 77 27.07 -2.72 -11.92
CA VAL A 77 27.04 -3.92 -12.77
C VAL A 77 27.17 -3.55 -14.26
N ALA A 78 26.44 -2.52 -14.71
CA ALA A 78 26.48 -2.05 -16.10
C ALA A 78 27.86 -1.53 -16.51
N GLU A 79 28.59 -0.93 -15.58
CA GLU A 79 29.94 -0.38 -15.78
C GLU A 79 31.04 -1.40 -15.44
N GLU A 80 30.67 -2.64 -15.07
CA GLU A 80 31.60 -3.70 -14.60
C GLU A 80 32.50 -3.24 -13.42
N ARG A 81 32.03 -2.30 -12.61
CA ARG A 81 32.75 -1.77 -11.47
C ARG A 81 32.44 -2.58 -10.21
N PRO A 82 33.46 -2.95 -9.43
CA PRO A 82 33.22 -3.60 -8.14
C PRO A 82 32.61 -2.62 -7.11
N LEU A 83 31.86 -3.15 -6.19
CA LEU A 83 31.54 -2.46 -4.95
C LEU A 83 32.74 -2.58 -4.01
N GLU A 84 33.23 -1.45 -3.52
CA GLU A 84 34.48 -1.40 -2.75
C GLU A 84 34.19 -1.06 -1.29
N THR A 85 34.84 -1.77 -0.38
CA THR A 85 34.77 -1.51 1.05
C THR A 85 36.14 -1.54 1.71
N THR A 86 36.19 -1.09 2.96
CA THR A 86 37.39 -1.18 3.78
C THR A 86 37.46 -2.55 4.48
N GLY A 87 38.62 -3.18 4.40
CA GLY A 87 38.96 -4.37 5.18
C GLY A 87 40.26 -4.19 5.93
N PHE A 88 40.52 -5.07 6.90
CA PHE A 88 41.79 -5.11 7.62
C PHE A 88 42.18 -6.53 8.01
N LEU A 89 43.48 -6.81 8.00
CA LEU A 89 44.02 -8.11 8.36
C LEU A 89 44.07 -8.29 9.86
N VAL A 90 43.55 -9.42 10.32
CA VAL A 90 43.67 -9.91 11.72
C VAL A 90 44.51 -11.17 11.79
N GLY A 91 44.88 -11.77 10.66
CA GLY A 91 45.77 -12.89 10.47
C GLY A 91 46.44 -12.82 9.10
N PRO A 92 47.44 -13.68 8.80
CA PRO A 92 48.16 -13.64 7.52
C PRO A 92 47.25 -13.80 6.29
N THR A 93 46.19 -14.57 6.42
CA THR A 93 45.14 -14.81 5.38
C THR A 93 43.74 -14.46 5.84
N THR A 94 43.60 -13.85 7.01
CA THR A 94 42.28 -13.54 7.59
C THR A 94 42.05 -12.04 7.56
N VAL A 95 40.99 -11.65 6.88
CA VAL A 95 40.55 -10.26 6.73
C VAL A 95 39.18 -10.10 7.37
N VAL A 96 39.01 -9.05 8.13
CA VAL A 96 37.68 -8.56 8.54
C VAL A 96 37.30 -7.43 7.60
N ALA A 97 36.21 -7.56 6.94
CA ALA A 97 35.66 -6.57 6.03
C ALA A 97 34.27 -6.14 6.49
N MET A 98 33.87 -4.98 6.03
CA MET A 98 32.51 -4.50 6.25
C MET A 98 31.55 -5.24 5.34
N ASP A 99 30.38 -5.53 5.88
CA ASP A 99 29.28 -6.11 5.12
C ASP A 99 28.80 -5.09 4.07
N PRO A 100 28.89 -5.41 2.77
CA PRO A 100 28.50 -4.49 1.71
C PRO A 100 26.98 -4.29 1.61
N CYS A 101 26.20 -5.04 2.40
CA CYS A 101 24.72 -5.02 2.36
C CYS A 101 24.13 -5.36 0.99
N VAL A 102 24.82 -6.19 0.22
CA VAL A 102 24.41 -6.69 -1.08
C VAL A 102 24.04 -8.15 -0.95
N HIS A 103 22.93 -8.53 -1.57
CA HIS A 103 22.50 -9.92 -1.59
C HIS A 103 23.62 -10.82 -2.16
N PRO A 104 24.03 -11.92 -1.47
CA PRO A 104 25.14 -12.77 -1.88
C PRO A 104 25.06 -13.30 -3.31
N ARG A 105 23.86 -13.53 -3.85
CA ARG A 105 23.67 -13.99 -5.24
C ARG A 105 24.21 -13.01 -6.28
N PHE A 106 24.29 -11.74 -5.95
CA PHE A 106 24.83 -10.70 -6.83
C PHE A 106 26.35 -10.57 -6.71
N ILE A 107 26.98 -11.25 -5.77
CA ILE A 107 28.42 -11.24 -5.59
C ILE A 107 29.02 -12.39 -6.42
N ARG A 108 29.66 -12.04 -7.54
CA ARG A 108 30.36 -13.01 -8.40
C ARG A 108 31.69 -13.47 -7.80
N SER A 109 32.45 -12.54 -7.24
CA SER A 109 33.74 -12.81 -6.64
C SER A 109 34.15 -11.71 -5.67
N ILE A 110 35.04 -12.06 -4.75
CA ILE A 110 35.61 -11.12 -3.77
C ILE A 110 37.12 -11.08 -4.01
N VAL A 111 37.67 -9.88 -4.18
CA VAL A 111 39.09 -9.63 -4.33
C VAL A 111 39.52 -8.67 -3.22
N VAL A 112 40.60 -9.01 -2.55
CA VAL A 112 41.22 -8.15 -1.53
C VAL A 112 42.55 -7.65 -2.09
N ARG A 113 42.78 -6.34 -2.04
CA ARG A 113 43.99 -5.73 -2.60
C ARG A 113 44.66 -4.72 -1.67
N ARG A 114 45.93 -4.54 -1.91
CA ARG A 114 46.73 -3.46 -1.36
C ARG A 114 47.71 -2.97 -2.41
N GLY A 115 47.43 -1.79 -3.00
CA GLY A 115 48.15 -1.35 -4.19
C GLY A 115 47.98 -2.36 -5.34
N GLU A 116 49.09 -2.80 -5.94
CA GLU A 116 49.06 -3.77 -7.04
C GLU A 116 48.90 -5.24 -6.56
N ASN A 117 49.18 -5.51 -5.28
CA ASN A 117 49.10 -6.86 -4.71
C ASN A 117 47.62 -7.21 -4.41
N ARG A 118 47.18 -8.40 -4.84
CA ARG A 118 45.80 -8.85 -4.68
C ARG A 118 45.71 -10.34 -4.38
N SER A 119 44.63 -10.76 -3.75
CA SER A 119 44.25 -12.15 -3.54
C SER A 119 42.75 -12.29 -3.66
N THR A 120 42.27 -13.39 -4.21
CA THR A 120 40.87 -13.80 -4.11
C THR A 120 40.56 -14.20 -2.67
N ALA A 121 39.29 -14.07 -2.30
CA ALA A 121 38.80 -14.32 -0.96
C ALA A 121 37.41 -14.93 -0.95
N ARG A 122 37.06 -15.59 0.16
CA ARG A 122 35.73 -16.12 0.43
C ARG A 122 35.26 -15.74 1.81
N VAL A 123 33.95 -15.55 1.99
CA VAL A 123 33.35 -15.35 3.31
C VAL A 123 33.42 -16.65 4.10
N THR A 124 33.99 -16.61 5.29
CA THR A 124 34.10 -17.77 6.17
C THR A 124 33.32 -17.64 7.48
N ALA A 125 33.00 -16.41 7.90
CA ALA A 125 32.14 -16.18 9.05
C ALA A 125 31.47 -14.80 8.98
N TYR A 126 30.39 -14.66 9.74
CA TYR A 126 29.61 -13.43 9.90
C TYR A 126 29.65 -12.98 11.36
N GLY A 127 29.87 -11.69 11.59
CA GLY A 127 29.74 -11.09 12.91
C GLY A 127 28.28 -11.03 13.35
N VAL A 128 27.93 -11.59 14.50
CA VAL A 128 26.55 -11.64 14.98
C VAL A 128 26.06 -10.28 15.47
N GLN A 129 26.93 -9.51 16.12
CA GLN A 129 26.63 -8.20 16.70
C GLN A 129 27.33 -7.04 15.99
N GLN A 130 28.23 -7.34 15.10
CA GLN A 130 29.04 -6.41 14.34
C GLN A 130 28.69 -6.52 12.86
N TRP A 131 28.67 -5.41 12.17
CA TRP A 131 28.39 -5.34 10.75
C TRP A 131 29.64 -5.71 9.93
N ALA A 132 30.03 -6.97 10.02
CA ALA A 132 31.29 -7.43 9.46
C ALA A 132 31.21 -8.85 8.93
N PHE A 133 32.04 -9.10 7.89
CA PHE A 133 32.42 -10.43 7.41
C PHE A 133 33.84 -10.79 7.84
N VAL A 134 34.07 -12.07 8.01
CA VAL A 134 35.44 -12.62 8.03
C VAL A 134 35.68 -13.27 6.68
N LEU A 135 36.71 -12.80 5.99
CA LEU A 135 37.18 -13.32 4.71
C LEU A 135 38.45 -14.13 4.92
N THR A 136 38.55 -15.27 4.23
CA THR A 136 39.79 -16.01 4.12
C THR A 136 40.35 -15.80 2.72
N LEU A 137 41.59 -15.31 2.67
CA LEU A 137 42.35 -15.12 1.42
C LEU A 137 42.88 -16.46 0.91
N ASP A 138 42.89 -16.65 -0.39
CA ASP A 138 43.51 -17.83 -0.99
C ASP A 138 45.05 -17.80 -0.84
N GLN A 139 45.65 -16.61 -0.81
CA GLN A 139 47.09 -16.40 -0.55
C GLN A 139 47.32 -15.11 0.25
N PRO A 140 48.38 -15.06 1.10
CA PRO A 140 48.76 -13.82 1.77
C PRO A 140 49.11 -12.71 0.78
N ILE A 141 48.72 -11.48 1.09
CA ILE A 141 49.03 -10.32 0.25
C ILE A 141 50.39 -9.76 0.64
N ALA A 142 51.30 -9.67 -0.35
CA ALA A 142 52.64 -9.16 -0.11
C ALA A 142 52.63 -7.73 0.47
N GLY A 143 53.56 -7.46 1.42
CA GLY A 143 53.68 -6.14 2.04
C GLY A 143 52.61 -5.84 3.07
N THR A 144 51.73 -6.78 3.46
CA THR A 144 50.76 -6.63 4.53
C THR A 144 51.23 -7.24 5.84
N ARG A 145 50.67 -6.75 6.95
CA ARG A 145 50.90 -7.30 8.29
C ARG A 145 49.56 -7.20 9.08
N PRO A 146 49.18 -8.27 9.79
CA PRO A 146 48.02 -8.25 10.66
C PRO A 146 48.10 -7.14 11.71
N LEU A 147 46.94 -6.51 11.98
CA LEU A 147 46.82 -5.46 13.00
C LEU A 147 46.73 -6.09 14.40
N ALA A 148 47.41 -5.45 15.35
CA ALA A 148 47.33 -5.84 16.76
C ALA A 148 46.23 -5.09 17.49
N PHE A 149 45.15 -5.78 17.82
CA PHE A 149 44.06 -5.24 18.62
C PHE A 149 44.28 -5.44 20.13
N PRO A 150 43.59 -4.64 20.98
CA PRO A 150 43.60 -4.88 22.43
C PRO A 150 43.10 -6.28 22.75
N ALA A 151 43.72 -6.96 23.70
CA ALA A 151 43.26 -8.28 24.16
C ALA A 151 41.89 -8.20 24.82
N LYS A 152 41.13 -9.31 24.73
CA LYS A 152 39.83 -9.45 25.37
C LYS A 152 39.92 -9.18 26.86
N GLY A 153 39.05 -8.31 27.39
CA GLY A 153 39.02 -7.97 28.81
C GLY A 153 40.08 -6.97 29.24
N SER A 154 40.96 -6.50 28.35
CA SER A 154 41.85 -5.38 28.69
C SER A 154 40.99 -4.14 29.03
N LYS A 155 41.26 -3.54 30.20
CA LYS A 155 40.63 -2.25 30.60
C LYS A 155 41.14 -1.08 29.76
N ALA A 156 41.42 -1.29 28.47
CA ALA A 156 41.88 -0.25 27.57
C ALA A 156 40.74 0.73 27.35
N SER A 157 40.64 1.70 28.23
CA SER A 157 39.68 2.82 28.18
C SER A 157 40.13 3.89 27.19
N GLU A 158 40.88 3.54 26.14
CA GLU A 158 41.22 4.49 25.11
C GLU A 158 39.93 4.82 24.32
N ALA A 159 39.55 6.09 24.36
CA ALA A 159 38.46 6.58 23.55
C ALA A 159 38.87 6.58 22.05
N PRO A 160 37.95 6.27 21.13
CA PRO A 160 38.24 6.43 19.72
C PRO A 160 38.50 7.88 19.38
N ALA A 161 39.56 8.14 18.62
CA ALA A 161 39.90 9.47 18.14
C ALA A 161 39.43 9.70 16.70
N GLY A 162 39.33 8.64 15.92
CA GLY A 162 38.86 8.70 14.55
C GLY A 162 38.60 7.33 13.91
N LEU A 163 38.08 7.36 12.70
CA LEU A 163 37.87 6.22 11.84
C LEU A 163 38.86 6.29 10.66
N VAL A 164 39.51 5.19 10.36
CA VAL A 164 40.42 5.08 9.19
C VAL A 164 39.80 4.08 8.19
N GLY A 165 39.79 4.42 6.94
CA GLY A 165 39.24 3.57 5.89
C GLY A 165 39.64 4.02 4.50
N TYR A 166 38.97 3.45 3.51
CA TYR A 166 39.07 3.87 2.13
C TYR A 166 37.86 4.67 1.70
N HIS A 167 38.06 5.63 0.82
CA HIS A 167 37.01 6.43 0.20
C HIS A 167 37.33 6.63 -1.28
N ARG A 168 36.32 6.56 -2.16
CA ARG A 168 36.50 6.77 -3.58
C ARG A 168 36.55 8.26 -3.89
N GLN A 169 37.66 8.72 -4.46
CA GLN A 169 37.87 10.08 -4.91
C GLN A 169 38.40 10.05 -6.35
N ASP A 170 37.77 10.78 -7.27
CA ASP A 170 38.20 10.90 -8.68
C ASP A 170 38.48 9.53 -9.34
N GLY A 171 37.65 8.54 -9.04
CA GLY A 171 37.76 7.19 -9.59
C GLY A 171 38.77 6.27 -8.86
N GLN A 172 39.53 6.78 -7.90
CA GLN A 172 40.53 6.01 -7.15
C GLN A 172 40.12 5.86 -5.68
N MET A 173 40.50 4.74 -5.09
CA MET A 173 40.34 4.52 -3.66
C MET A 173 41.52 5.10 -2.88
N VAL A 174 41.26 6.12 -2.10
CA VAL A 174 42.25 6.79 -1.25
C VAL A 174 42.03 6.45 0.22
N ARG A 175 43.11 6.40 0.97
CA ARG A 175 43.02 6.24 2.44
C ARG A 175 42.59 7.56 3.07
N VAL A 176 41.65 7.47 3.98
CA VAL A 176 41.07 8.63 4.65
C VAL A 176 40.92 8.40 6.14
N VAL A 177 40.86 9.48 6.86
CA VAL A 177 40.51 9.50 8.29
C VAL A 177 39.30 10.44 8.51
N LEU A 178 38.37 10.01 9.35
CA LEU A 178 37.31 10.83 9.89
C LEU A 178 37.54 10.98 11.39
N PRO A 179 37.84 12.17 11.91
CA PRO A 179 37.90 12.41 13.34
C PRO A 179 36.57 12.07 14.00
N PHE A 180 36.61 11.47 15.19
CA PHE A 180 35.38 11.08 15.87
C PHE A 180 34.53 12.31 16.21
N GLY A 181 33.26 12.31 15.85
CA GLY A 181 32.37 13.47 15.92
C GLY A 181 32.60 14.52 14.83
N GLY A 182 33.56 14.31 13.91
CA GLY A 182 33.82 15.18 12.76
C GLY A 182 32.85 14.95 11.62
N GLN A 183 32.79 15.94 10.70
CA GLN A 183 31.96 15.88 9.48
C GLN A 183 32.81 15.91 8.19
N PHE A 184 34.13 15.89 8.33
CA PHE A 184 35.06 15.98 7.19
C PHE A 184 36.03 14.81 7.20
N LEU A 185 36.01 14.04 6.11
CA LEU A 185 37.09 13.09 5.81
C LEU A 185 38.34 13.84 5.41
N GLN A 186 39.48 13.32 5.81
CA GLN A 186 40.79 13.86 5.43
C GLN A 186 41.65 12.78 4.81
N THR A 187 42.30 13.09 3.69
CA THR A 187 43.31 12.21 3.07
C THR A 187 44.66 12.37 3.76
N GLU A 188 45.61 11.47 3.45
CA GLU A 188 47.02 11.59 3.85
C GLU A 188 47.64 12.91 3.37
N SER A 189 47.22 13.44 2.22
CA SER A 189 47.67 14.72 1.67
C SER A 189 47.02 15.95 2.29
N GLY A 190 46.11 15.79 3.23
CA GLY A 190 45.41 16.88 3.91
C GLY A 190 44.20 17.44 3.20
N GLN A 191 43.78 16.88 2.05
CA GLN A 191 42.51 17.25 1.45
C GLN A 191 41.36 16.85 2.36
N ALA A 192 40.33 17.70 2.44
CA ALA A 192 39.15 17.45 3.26
C ALA A 192 37.87 17.51 2.45
N PHE A 193 36.94 16.55 2.65
CA PHE A 193 35.60 16.56 2.05
C PHE A 193 34.54 16.27 3.09
N ARG A 194 33.42 16.91 2.95
CA ARG A 194 32.27 16.70 3.82
C ARG A 194 31.61 15.36 3.48
N VAL A 195 31.33 14.56 4.52
CA VAL A 195 30.54 13.34 4.40
C VAL A 195 29.44 13.31 5.45
N LEU A 196 28.35 12.66 5.13
CA LEU A 196 27.24 12.46 6.06
C LEU A 196 27.46 11.24 6.93
N ASP A 197 27.99 10.16 6.33
CA ASP A 197 28.26 8.88 6.97
C ASP A 197 29.58 8.32 6.49
N HIS A 198 30.32 7.69 7.41
CA HIS A 198 31.54 6.98 7.07
C HIS A 198 31.70 5.77 7.97
N GLN A 199 32.30 4.75 7.41
CA GLN A 199 32.57 3.49 8.06
C GLN A 199 34.07 3.20 8.01
N GLY A 200 34.59 2.51 9.01
CA GLY A 200 35.99 2.22 9.04
C GLY A 200 36.49 1.61 10.34
N LEU A 201 37.79 1.45 10.37
CA LEU A 201 38.50 0.99 11.54
C LEU A 201 38.63 2.11 12.57
N ALA A 202 38.09 1.93 13.78
CA ALA A 202 38.25 2.88 14.85
C ALA A 202 39.70 2.82 15.37
N VAL A 203 40.31 3.99 15.56
CA VAL A 203 41.67 4.14 16.07
C VAL A 203 41.69 5.09 17.27
N SER A 204 42.64 4.84 18.20
CA SER A 204 42.92 5.74 19.31
C SER A 204 43.70 6.97 18.84
N ALA A 205 43.87 7.98 19.71
CA ALA A 205 44.70 9.15 19.46
C ALA A 205 46.16 8.83 19.10
N THR A 206 46.64 7.63 19.44
CA THR A 206 47.99 7.12 19.10
C THR A 206 48.03 6.33 17.79
N GLY A 207 46.89 6.17 17.10
CA GLY A 207 46.77 5.37 15.88
C GLY A 207 46.62 3.88 16.11
N ARG A 208 46.37 3.44 17.34
CA ARG A 208 46.18 2.01 17.66
C ARG A 208 44.77 1.57 17.22
N PRO A 209 44.61 0.43 16.54
CA PRO A 209 43.30 -0.08 16.15
C PRO A 209 42.48 -0.51 17.37
N LEU A 210 41.22 -0.14 17.43
CA LEU A 210 40.30 -0.42 18.54
C LEU A 210 39.14 -1.33 18.15
N GLY A 211 38.72 -1.33 16.90
CA GLY A 211 37.56 -2.09 16.42
C GLY A 211 36.98 -1.51 15.14
N LEU A 212 35.81 -1.99 14.74
CA LEU A 212 35.14 -1.58 13.53
C LEU A 212 33.92 -0.72 13.85
N VAL A 213 33.71 0.38 13.13
CA VAL A 213 32.54 1.25 13.27
C VAL A 213 31.91 1.45 11.90
N MET A 214 30.60 1.25 11.82
CA MET A 214 29.79 1.42 10.61
C MET A 214 29.44 2.88 10.33
N ASN A 215 29.07 3.59 11.38
CA ASN A 215 28.61 4.96 11.29
C ASN A 215 29.17 5.73 12.49
N HIS A 216 29.77 6.85 12.26
CA HIS A 216 30.40 7.69 13.31
C HIS A 216 29.37 8.22 14.35
N ARG A 217 28.06 8.13 14.07
CA ARG A 217 26.99 8.46 15.03
C ARG A 217 26.78 7.39 16.12
N LEU A 218 27.41 6.24 15.97
CA LEU A 218 27.36 5.13 16.95
C LEU A 218 28.44 5.27 18.04
N ASP A 219 28.79 6.47 18.43
CA ASP A 219 29.82 6.79 19.40
C ASP A 219 29.59 6.14 20.79
N THR A 220 28.33 5.88 21.16
CA THR A 220 27.94 5.23 22.41
C THR A 220 27.92 3.70 22.32
N ASP A 221 27.96 3.12 21.12
CA ASP A 221 27.93 1.67 20.93
C ASP A 221 29.28 1.03 21.14
N GLN A 222 29.40 0.18 22.16
CA GLN A 222 30.63 -0.52 22.50
C GLN A 222 30.81 -1.88 21.82
N ARG A 223 29.87 -2.33 21.01
CA ARG A 223 29.94 -3.63 20.31
C ARG A 223 31.06 -3.73 19.29
N TRP A 224 31.58 -2.60 18.83
CA TRP A 224 32.67 -2.50 17.87
C TRP A 224 34.05 -2.67 18.47
N ARG A 225 34.19 -2.67 19.83
CA ARG A 225 35.48 -2.70 20.53
C ARG A 225 36.06 -4.09 20.66
N GLY A 226 37.37 -4.15 20.73
CA GLY A 226 38.14 -5.37 21.00
C GLY A 226 38.66 -6.07 19.75
N HIS A 227 39.31 -7.20 19.94
CA HIS A 227 39.81 -8.00 18.83
C HIS A 227 38.68 -8.59 18.02
N PRO A 228 38.62 -8.41 16.67
CA PRO A 228 37.51 -8.86 15.86
C PRO A 228 37.20 -10.36 15.95
N LEU A 229 38.20 -11.20 16.15
CA LEU A 229 38.02 -12.66 16.31
C LEU A 229 37.44 -13.04 17.68
N ASP A 230 37.43 -12.13 18.65
CA ASP A 230 36.78 -12.33 19.95
C ASP A 230 35.27 -11.99 19.88
N TRP A 231 34.82 -11.44 18.79
CA TRP A 231 33.41 -11.15 18.60
C TRP A 231 32.60 -12.43 18.45
N LYS A 232 31.33 -12.37 18.79
CA LYS A 232 30.43 -13.48 18.53
C LYS A 232 30.27 -13.67 17.03
N MET A 233 30.75 -14.79 16.49
CA MET A 233 30.69 -15.12 15.08
C MET A 233 29.80 -16.35 14.84
N ILE A 234 29.28 -16.46 13.65
CA ILE A 234 28.71 -17.68 13.09
C ILE A 234 29.48 -18.00 11.80
N ASP A 235 29.95 -19.24 11.66
CA ASP A 235 30.62 -19.65 10.45
C ASP A 235 29.65 -19.73 9.28
N ALA A 236 30.17 -19.64 8.07
CA ALA A 236 29.35 -19.59 6.85
C ALA A 236 28.49 -20.85 6.67
N ALA A 237 28.97 -22.02 7.07
CA ALA A 237 28.22 -23.27 6.97
C ALA A 237 27.03 -23.30 7.96
N GLY A 238 27.30 -22.92 9.21
CA GLY A 238 26.27 -22.78 10.24
C GLY A 238 25.21 -21.73 9.87
N PHE A 239 25.66 -20.62 9.27
CA PHE A 239 24.70 -19.62 8.76
C PHE A 239 23.82 -20.15 7.62
N THR A 240 24.43 -20.84 6.64
CA THR A 240 23.69 -21.50 5.54
C THR A 240 22.70 -22.52 6.08
N GLY A 241 23.08 -23.29 7.12
CA GLY A 241 22.16 -24.19 7.81
C GLY A 241 20.94 -23.46 8.39
N ARG A 242 21.13 -22.29 9.00
CA ARG A 242 20.03 -21.46 9.51
C ARG A 242 19.10 -20.96 8.43
N LEU A 243 19.63 -20.56 7.26
CA LEU A 243 18.81 -20.16 6.12
C LEU A 243 17.94 -21.32 5.61
N LYS A 244 18.50 -22.53 5.51
CA LYS A 244 17.74 -23.72 5.10
C LYS A 244 16.61 -24.04 6.08
N GLU A 245 16.90 -24.04 7.38
CA GLU A 245 15.87 -24.22 8.41
C GLU A 245 14.77 -23.14 8.35
N LEU A 246 15.15 -21.90 8.00
CA LEU A 246 14.19 -20.80 7.81
C LEU A 246 13.32 -21.02 6.57
N GLU A 247 13.88 -21.52 5.48
CA GLU A 247 13.12 -21.87 4.26
C GLU A 247 12.01 -22.87 4.57
N GLU A 248 12.35 -23.96 5.31
CA GLU A 248 11.40 -24.96 5.75
C GLU A 248 10.31 -24.40 6.69
N LEU A 249 10.70 -23.50 7.59
CA LEU A 249 9.77 -22.84 8.52
C LEU A 249 8.79 -21.94 7.77
N THR A 250 9.30 -21.08 6.86
CA THR A 250 8.47 -20.14 6.13
C THR A 250 7.53 -20.80 5.15
N ALA A 251 7.90 -21.96 4.60
CA ALA A 251 6.99 -22.79 3.77
C ALA A 251 5.75 -23.28 4.53
N ARG A 252 5.84 -23.42 5.85
CA ARG A 252 4.73 -23.88 6.70
C ARG A 252 3.93 -22.76 7.35
N THR A 253 4.51 -21.59 7.54
CA THR A 253 3.97 -20.52 8.38
C THR A 253 3.59 -19.25 7.64
N LEU A 254 4.15 -19.03 6.44
CA LEU A 254 3.68 -18.00 5.52
C LEU A 254 2.70 -18.64 4.54
N VAL A 255 1.58 -17.99 4.33
CA VAL A 255 0.44 -18.57 3.62
C VAL A 255 -0.03 -17.65 2.50
N ARG A 256 -0.56 -18.24 1.44
CA ARG A 256 -1.30 -17.51 0.42
C ARG A 256 -2.72 -17.29 0.90
N VAL A 257 -3.19 -16.07 0.78
CA VAL A 257 -4.56 -15.69 1.11
C VAL A 257 -5.27 -15.23 -0.14
N ARG A 258 -6.33 -15.93 -0.51
CA ARG A 258 -7.20 -15.51 -1.61
C ARG A 258 -8.38 -14.74 -1.04
N LEU A 259 -8.54 -13.52 -1.48
CA LEU A 259 -9.65 -12.64 -1.16
C LEU A 259 -10.55 -12.53 -2.38
N SER A 260 -11.85 -12.80 -2.24
CA SER A 260 -12.84 -12.67 -3.31
C SER A 260 -13.82 -11.55 -2.98
N PHE A 261 -14.05 -10.67 -3.93
CA PHE A 261 -14.83 -9.44 -3.76
C PHE A 261 -16.02 -9.43 -4.72
N ARG A 262 -17.12 -8.82 -4.30
CA ARG A 262 -18.19 -8.44 -5.22
C ARG A 262 -17.65 -7.55 -6.33
N SER A 263 -18.24 -7.65 -7.51
CA SER A 263 -17.89 -6.74 -8.61
C SER A 263 -18.10 -5.29 -8.20
N PRO A 264 -17.20 -4.37 -8.54
CA PRO A 264 -17.39 -2.95 -8.25
C PRO A 264 -18.64 -2.43 -8.96
N LYS A 265 -19.24 -1.40 -8.38
CA LYS A 265 -20.33 -0.68 -9.03
C LYS A 265 -19.82 -0.07 -10.32
N ALA A 266 -20.60 -0.17 -11.39
CA ALA A 266 -20.34 0.62 -12.59
C ALA A 266 -20.58 2.10 -12.22
N THR A 267 -19.52 2.90 -12.19
CA THR A 267 -19.67 4.35 -12.02
C THR A 267 -20.18 4.94 -13.31
N PRO A 268 -21.37 5.55 -13.33
CA PRO A 268 -21.90 6.19 -14.54
C PRO A 268 -20.93 7.29 -15.01
N GLY A 269 -20.51 7.25 -16.27
CA GLY A 269 -19.68 8.30 -16.87
C GLY A 269 -18.18 8.04 -16.94
N GLN A 270 -17.64 7.00 -16.33
CA GLN A 270 -16.22 6.63 -16.51
C GLN A 270 -16.01 5.95 -17.86
N ASN A 271 -15.22 6.58 -18.72
CA ASN A 271 -14.83 6.02 -20.00
C ASN A 271 -13.80 4.89 -19.78
N PRO A 272 -14.10 3.62 -20.14
CA PRO A 272 -13.15 2.52 -19.96
C PRO A 272 -11.80 2.73 -20.68
N MET A 273 -11.72 3.63 -21.64
CA MET A 273 -10.46 4.00 -22.29
C MET A 273 -9.56 4.92 -21.45
N ARG A 274 -10.11 5.69 -20.47
CA ARG A 274 -9.32 6.49 -19.53
C ARG A 274 -8.71 5.68 -18.38
N MET A 275 -9.23 4.48 -18.09
CA MET A 275 -8.66 3.58 -17.07
C MET A 275 -7.25 3.06 -17.41
N ARG A 276 -6.86 3.08 -18.70
CA ARG A 276 -5.50 2.61 -19.11
C ARG A 276 -4.37 3.61 -18.93
N THR A 277 -4.67 4.86 -18.55
CA THR A 277 -3.64 5.93 -18.41
C THR A 277 -3.56 6.52 -17.00
N ARG A 278 -4.42 6.10 -16.09
CA ARG A 278 -4.31 6.42 -14.66
C ARG A 278 -3.75 5.20 -13.93
N GLY A 279 -2.67 5.41 -13.20
CA GLY A 279 -1.78 4.41 -12.64
C GLY A 279 -2.45 3.27 -11.86
N ASP A 280 -1.65 2.30 -11.48
CA ASP A 280 -1.99 0.99 -10.88
C ASP A 280 -3.06 0.98 -9.77
N GLU A 281 -3.36 2.12 -9.15
CA GLU A 281 -4.32 2.25 -8.05
C GLU A 281 -5.80 2.08 -8.47
N GLU A 282 -6.18 2.51 -9.69
CA GLU A 282 -7.59 2.38 -10.16
C GLU A 282 -7.88 0.98 -10.73
N ALA A 283 -6.85 0.30 -11.25
CA ALA A 283 -6.97 -1.11 -11.66
C ALA A 283 -7.19 -2.02 -10.43
N ASP A 284 -6.66 -1.63 -9.28
CA ASP A 284 -6.79 -2.33 -8.02
C ASP A 284 -8.22 -2.28 -7.46
N ASP A 285 -8.90 -1.15 -7.61
CA ASP A 285 -10.28 -0.97 -7.15
C ASP A 285 -11.32 -1.79 -7.96
N SER A 286 -10.97 -2.27 -9.15
CA SER A 286 -11.86 -3.08 -10.00
C SER A 286 -11.70 -4.59 -9.81
N ALA A 287 -10.69 -5.04 -9.07
CA ALA A 287 -10.40 -6.44 -8.87
C ALA A 287 -11.55 -7.17 -8.13
N THR A 288 -11.91 -8.35 -8.64
CA THR A 288 -12.85 -9.29 -8.00
C THR A 288 -12.15 -10.38 -7.24
N GLU A 289 -10.87 -10.58 -7.46
CA GLU A 289 -10.00 -11.50 -6.71
C GLU A 289 -8.63 -10.88 -6.48
N ARG A 290 -8.04 -11.17 -5.30
CA ARG A 290 -6.67 -10.82 -4.96
C ARG A 290 -6.00 -11.96 -4.23
N ASN A 291 -4.74 -12.21 -4.58
CA ASN A 291 -3.88 -13.10 -3.83
C ASN A 291 -2.91 -12.25 -3.00
N GLU A 292 -2.94 -12.46 -1.70
CA GLU A 292 -2.13 -11.73 -0.75
C GLU A 292 -1.30 -12.69 0.10
N LEU A 293 -0.28 -12.15 0.74
CA LEU A 293 0.55 -12.90 1.65
C LEU A 293 0.02 -12.79 3.08
N GLY A 294 -0.07 -13.91 3.77
CA GLY A 294 -0.49 -13.98 5.16
C GLY A 294 0.58 -14.57 6.08
N VAL A 295 0.57 -14.14 7.33
CA VAL A 295 1.47 -14.60 8.40
C VAL A 295 0.66 -15.24 9.49
N LEU A 296 0.94 -16.51 9.81
CA LEU A 296 0.28 -17.23 10.90
C LEU A 296 0.84 -16.77 12.25
N LEU A 297 -0.01 -16.07 13.00
CA LEU A 297 0.34 -15.50 14.30
C LEU A 297 0.05 -16.48 15.46
N PRO A 298 0.71 -16.29 16.63
CA PRO A 298 0.31 -16.96 17.84
C PRO A 298 -1.18 -16.78 18.13
N GLY A 299 -1.87 -17.88 18.52
CA GLY A 299 -3.32 -17.88 18.68
C GLY A 299 -4.10 -18.28 17.43
N GLY A 300 -3.41 -18.66 16.33
CA GLY A 300 -4.02 -19.27 15.14
C GLY A 300 -4.64 -18.28 14.15
N ARG A 301 -4.61 -16.97 14.42
CA ARG A 301 -5.05 -15.95 13.47
C ARG A 301 -4.00 -15.68 12.40
N VAL A 302 -4.47 -15.21 11.24
CA VAL A 302 -3.60 -14.85 10.12
C VAL A 302 -3.63 -13.33 9.91
N ALA A 303 -2.46 -12.71 9.96
CA ALA A 303 -2.26 -11.34 9.53
C ALA A 303 -2.00 -11.30 8.02
N VAL A 304 -2.93 -10.74 7.26
CA VAL A 304 -2.85 -10.61 5.80
C VAL A 304 -2.24 -9.27 5.46
N LEU A 305 -1.16 -9.27 4.69
CA LEU A 305 -0.38 -8.07 4.36
C LEU A 305 -1.01 -7.31 3.18
N ALA A 306 -2.26 -6.92 3.35
CA ALA A 306 -3.06 -6.22 2.35
C ALA A 306 -3.56 -4.89 2.92
N ALA A 307 -3.14 -3.79 2.29
CA ALA A 307 -3.69 -2.45 2.56
C ALA A 307 -4.93 -2.22 1.70
N LEU A 308 -6.08 -2.73 2.15
CA LEU A 308 -7.34 -2.51 1.46
C LEU A 308 -7.99 -1.21 1.92
N ARG A 309 -8.47 -0.41 0.95
CA ARG A 309 -9.34 0.74 1.25
C ARG A 309 -10.72 0.25 1.69
N SER A 310 -11.44 1.06 2.45
CA SER A 310 -12.76 0.69 2.98
C SER A 310 -13.76 0.31 1.89
N GLY A 311 -13.74 1.00 0.73
CA GLY A 311 -14.60 0.65 -0.39
C GLY A 311 -14.31 -0.72 -1.02
N ILE A 312 -13.07 -1.22 -0.94
CA ILE A 312 -12.70 -2.57 -1.40
C ILE A 312 -13.07 -3.59 -0.34
N THR A 313 -12.70 -3.34 0.91
CA THR A 313 -13.01 -4.24 2.04
C THR A 313 -14.52 -4.42 2.20
N ALA A 314 -15.32 -3.37 1.98
CA ALA A 314 -16.77 -3.43 2.01
C ALA A 314 -17.34 -4.50 1.07
N ARG A 315 -16.67 -4.78 -0.05
CA ARG A 315 -17.07 -5.78 -1.05
C ARG A 315 -16.51 -7.19 -0.79
N LEU A 316 -15.74 -7.40 0.27
CA LEU A 316 -15.17 -8.71 0.59
C LEU A 316 -16.28 -9.72 0.92
N GLU A 317 -16.36 -10.79 0.13
CA GLU A 317 -17.35 -11.87 0.31
C GLU A 317 -16.75 -13.13 0.92
N ARG A 318 -15.55 -13.49 0.46
CA ARG A 318 -14.89 -14.73 0.88
C ARG A 318 -13.41 -14.50 1.06
N ALA A 319 -12.87 -15.18 2.06
CA ALA A 319 -11.43 -15.31 2.25
C ALA A 319 -11.09 -16.79 2.41
N SER A 320 -9.99 -17.19 1.82
CA SER A 320 -9.47 -18.56 2.00
C SER A 320 -7.96 -18.52 2.09
N ILE A 321 -7.40 -19.49 2.81
CA ILE A 321 -5.99 -19.57 3.15
C ILE A 321 -5.44 -20.88 2.63
N GLN A 322 -4.35 -20.80 1.88
CA GLN A 322 -3.65 -21.93 1.34
C GLN A 322 -2.21 -21.95 1.82
N ARG A 323 -1.77 -23.08 2.39
CA ARG A 323 -0.36 -23.34 2.67
C ARG A 323 0.36 -23.78 1.41
N ASP A 324 1.66 -23.59 1.39
CA ASP A 324 2.51 -24.05 0.30
C ASP A 324 2.51 -25.60 0.18
N GLY A 325 2.88 -26.14 -0.98
CA GLY A 325 2.95 -27.60 -1.22
C GLY A 325 1.64 -28.26 -1.63
N GLY A 326 0.68 -27.52 -2.24
CA GLY A 326 -0.55 -28.10 -2.82
C GLY A 326 -1.60 -28.53 -1.79
N GLN A 327 -1.49 -28.04 -0.55
CA GLN A 327 -2.50 -28.29 0.47
C GLN A 327 -3.86 -27.68 0.09
N PRO A 328 -4.99 -28.30 0.48
CA PRO A 328 -6.30 -27.74 0.23
C PRO A 328 -6.46 -26.38 0.90
N SER A 329 -7.20 -25.48 0.26
CA SER A 329 -7.52 -24.17 0.77
C SER A 329 -8.51 -24.26 1.94
N VAL A 330 -8.25 -23.53 3.02
CA VAL A 330 -9.09 -23.46 4.22
C VAL A 330 -9.87 -22.16 4.20
N PRO A 331 -11.22 -22.18 4.30
CA PRO A 331 -12.01 -20.95 4.45
C PRO A 331 -11.63 -20.19 5.72
N ALA A 332 -11.75 -18.88 5.66
CA ALA A 332 -11.43 -18.01 6.79
C ALA A 332 -12.44 -16.87 6.93
N LYS A 333 -12.68 -16.45 8.18
CA LYS A 333 -13.57 -15.36 8.53
C LYS A 333 -12.79 -14.06 8.73
N PHE A 334 -13.34 -12.96 8.27
CA PHE A 334 -12.82 -11.64 8.56
C PHE A 334 -13.01 -11.33 10.06
N VAL A 335 -11.93 -10.88 10.70
CA VAL A 335 -11.96 -10.47 12.11
C VAL A 335 -11.88 -8.96 12.23
N ALA A 336 -10.88 -8.34 11.60
CA ALA A 336 -10.68 -6.89 11.65
C ALA A 336 -9.69 -6.41 10.58
N SER A 337 -9.76 -5.13 10.23
CA SER A 337 -8.63 -4.40 9.65
C SER A 337 -7.87 -3.69 10.76
N LEU A 338 -6.54 -3.82 10.81
CA LEU A 338 -5.71 -3.07 11.74
C LEU A 338 -5.47 -1.66 11.20
N ARG A 339 -6.08 -0.67 11.84
CA ARG A 339 -6.11 0.74 11.41
C ARG A 339 -4.72 1.32 11.09
N ASP A 340 -3.72 1.01 11.90
CA ASP A 340 -2.42 1.66 11.83
C ASP A 340 -1.45 0.99 10.87
N PHE A 341 -1.77 -0.23 10.38
CA PHE A 341 -0.85 -1.04 9.59
C PHE A 341 -1.36 -1.41 8.19
N GLY A 342 -2.64 -1.16 7.90
CA GLY A 342 -3.23 -1.62 6.64
C GLY A 342 -3.13 -3.15 6.49
N VAL A 343 -3.35 -3.88 7.58
CA VAL A 343 -3.30 -5.34 7.66
C VAL A 343 -4.69 -5.85 7.99
N LEU A 344 -5.12 -6.91 7.29
CA LEU A 344 -6.35 -7.63 7.65
C LEU A 344 -6.02 -8.76 8.60
N VAL A 345 -6.92 -9.02 9.54
CA VAL A 345 -6.85 -10.18 10.45
C VAL A 345 -7.96 -11.15 10.07
N LEU A 346 -7.57 -12.38 9.75
CA LEU A 346 -8.48 -13.47 9.45
C LEU A 346 -8.38 -14.56 10.50
N GLU A 347 -9.50 -15.25 10.73
CA GLU A 347 -9.60 -16.44 11.55
C GLU A 347 -9.92 -17.65 10.66
N PRO A 348 -8.99 -18.59 10.48
CA PRO A 348 -9.24 -19.78 9.67
C PRO A 348 -10.26 -20.69 10.36
N GLU A 349 -11.16 -21.30 9.57
CA GLU A 349 -12.19 -22.21 10.10
C GLU A 349 -11.61 -23.53 10.61
N GLN A 350 -10.38 -23.85 10.22
CA GLN A 350 -9.64 -25.03 10.68
C GLN A 350 -8.21 -24.62 11.09
N PRO A 351 -7.62 -25.27 12.09
CA PRO A 351 -6.25 -24.98 12.50
C PRO A 351 -5.24 -25.18 11.36
N LEU A 352 -4.36 -24.20 11.18
CA LEU A 352 -3.32 -24.21 10.13
C LEU A 352 -1.98 -24.81 10.61
N GLY A 353 -1.87 -25.23 11.87
CA GLY A 353 -0.64 -25.79 12.45
C GLY A 353 0.08 -24.79 13.35
N GLU A 354 1.39 -24.98 13.52
CA GLU A 354 2.22 -24.18 14.42
C GLU A 354 2.42 -22.75 13.88
N ALA A 355 2.24 -21.78 14.77
CA ALA A 355 2.46 -20.37 14.49
C ALA A 355 3.93 -19.97 14.59
N LEU A 356 4.31 -18.86 13.97
CA LEU A 356 5.64 -18.26 14.13
C LEU A 356 5.87 -17.78 15.57
N ARG A 357 7.03 -18.05 16.11
CA ARG A 357 7.49 -17.36 17.31
C ARG A 357 7.80 -15.91 16.97
N ILE A 358 7.42 -15.00 17.84
CA ILE A 358 7.64 -13.56 17.65
C ILE A 358 8.79 -13.11 18.53
N ASP A 359 9.72 -12.35 17.96
CA ASP A 359 10.79 -11.70 18.71
C ASP A 359 10.24 -10.46 19.45
N PRO A 360 10.33 -10.40 20.78
CA PRO A 360 9.81 -9.27 21.55
C PRO A 360 10.74 -8.06 21.63
N VAL A 361 11.94 -8.15 21.05
CA VAL A 361 13.01 -7.16 21.25
C VAL A 361 12.73 -5.87 20.49
N HIS A 362 13.05 -4.74 21.13
CA HIS A 362 12.90 -3.41 20.50
C HIS A 362 13.91 -3.19 19.36
N PRO A 363 13.55 -2.49 18.27
CA PRO A 363 14.44 -2.27 17.13
C PRO A 363 15.81 -1.67 17.46
N ALA A 364 15.87 -0.73 18.37
CA ALA A 364 17.15 -0.13 18.79
C ALA A 364 18.14 -1.15 19.36
N ASP A 365 17.64 -2.18 20.05
CA ASP A 365 18.47 -3.24 20.65
C ASP A 365 18.92 -4.30 19.63
N ARG A 366 18.31 -4.27 18.41
CA ARG A 366 18.69 -5.14 17.28
C ARG A 366 19.59 -4.45 16.25
N MET A 367 19.86 -3.17 16.44
CA MET A 367 20.65 -2.41 15.48
C MET A 367 22.05 -3.04 15.26
N GLY A 368 22.44 -3.23 14.01
CA GLY A 368 23.69 -3.86 13.59
C GLY A 368 23.78 -5.37 13.82
N GLN A 369 22.80 -6.00 14.48
CA GLN A 369 22.80 -7.45 14.69
C GLN A 369 22.49 -8.21 13.39
N LEU A 370 23.13 -9.37 13.23
CA LEU A 370 22.87 -10.27 12.12
C LEU A 370 21.49 -10.90 12.24
N LEU A 371 20.71 -10.78 11.20
CA LEU A 371 19.37 -11.35 11.04
C LEU A 371 19.33 -12.24 9.80
N LEU A 372 18.37 -13.14 9.77
CA LEU A 372 17.99 -13.88 8.58
C LEU A 372 16.93 -13.06 7.83
N ARG A 373 17.16 -12.77 6.57
CA ARG A 373 16.22 -12.11 5.69
C ARG A 373 15.58 -13.15 4.78
N ALA A 374 14.27 -13.07 4.64
CA ALA A 374 13.49 -13.85 3.69
C ALA A 374 12.69 -12.87 2.80
N GLU A 375 12.91 -12.94 1.50
CA GLU A 375 12.11 -12.24 0.50
C GLU A 375 11.18 -13.27 -0.11
N ILE A 376 9.87 -13.14 0.11
CA ILE A 376 8.90 -14.18 -0.26
C ILE A 376 7.72 -13.55 -0.97
N ASP A 377 7.45 -14.03 -2.19
CA ASP A 377 6.23 -13.73 -2.93
C ASP A 377 5.41 -15.00 -3.12
N LEU A 378 4.14 -14.94 -2.69
CA LEU A 378 3.15 -16.01 -2.82
C LEU A 378 1.95 -15.60 -3.69
N ARG A 379 1.97 -14.41 -4.31
CA ARG A 379 0.82 -13.90 -5.10
C ARG A 379 0.72 -14.57 -6.45
N GLY A 380 1.85 -15.00 -7.02
CA GLY A 380 1.90 -15.77 -8.24
C GLY A 380 1.46 -17.25 -8.08
N GLU A 381 1.45 -18.02 -9.16
CA GLU A 381 1.14 -19.45 -9.11
C GLU A 381 2.19 -20.24 -8.33
N THR A 382 3.46 -19.89 -8.51
CA THR A 382 4.60 -20.48 -7.83
C THR A 382 5.13 -19.59 -6.73
N ARG A 383 5.65 -20.20 -5.68
CA ARG A 383 6.38 -19.50 -4.64
C ARG A 383 7.71 -19.01 -5.18
N SER A 384 8.01 -17.73 -5.00
CA SER A 384 9.36 -17.16 -5.15
C SER A 384 9.89 -16.84 -3.76
N ALA A 385 11.07 -17.35 -3.42
CA ALA A 385 11.67 -17.14 -2.11
C ALA A 385 13.20 -17.04 -2.19
N TYR A 386 13.76 -16.03 -1.51
CA TYR A 386 15.19 -15.82 -1.37
C TYR A 386 15.55 -15.64 0.09
N PHE A 387 16.64 -16.25 0.51
CA PHE A 387 17.09 -16.23 1.90
C PHE A 387 18.54 -15.78 1.97
N HIS A 388 18.81 -14.78 2.81
CA HIS A 388 20.15 -14.24 2.98
C HIS A 388 20.32 -13.51 4.32
N GLU A 389 21.52 -12.97 4.56
CA GLU A 389 21.80 -12.13 5.71
C GLU A 389 21.20 -10.74 5.54
N SER A 390 20.91 -10.11 6.67
CA SER A 390 20.57 -8.69 6.74
C SER A 390 20.91 -8.13 8.11
N ARG A 391 20.86 -6.80 8.19
CA ARG A 391 21.09 -6.06 9.42
C ARG A 391 20.19 -4.85 9.47
N ILE A 392 19.89 -4.37 10.67
CA ILE A 392 19.15 -3.11 10.83
C ILE A 392 20.15 -1.98 10.77
N ALA A 393 19.99 -1.11 9.77
CA ALA A 393 20.85 0.06 9.56
C ALA A 393 20.44 1.25 10.41
N GLY A 394 19.13 1.37 10.70
CA GLY A 394 18.57 2.48 11.44
C GLY A 394 17.26 2.11 12.11
N VAL A 395 16.77 3.04 12.91
CA VAL A 395 15.44 2.97 13.51
C VAL A 395 14.75 4.31 13.27
N ARG A 396 13.66 4.26 12.54
CA ARG A 396 12.81 5.43 12.33
C ARG A 396 11.73 5.47 13.40
N VAL A 397 11.50 6.63 13.97
CA VAL A 397 10.41 6.83 14.93
C VAL A 397 9.22 7.44 14.19
N GLY A 398 8.06 6.80 14.29
CA GLY A 398 6.82 7.28 13.74
C GLY A 398 6.18 8.39 14.58
N ALA A 399 5.11 8.97 14.07
CA ALA A 399 4.41 10.10 14.71
C ALA A 399 3.82 9.76 16.09
N ARG A 400 3.60 8.48 16.39
CA ARG A 400 3.11 7.99 17.68
C ARG A 400 4.22 7.38 18.55
N LEU A 401 5.47 7.72 18.26
CA LEU A 401 6.68 7.20 18.91
C LEU A 401 6.91 5.69 18.69
N GLU A 402 6.23 5.07 17.74
CA GLU A 402 6.54 3.70 17.34
C GLU A 402 7.90 3.64 16.62
N ALA A 403 8.64 2.60 16.90
CA ALA A 403 9.95 2.35 16.28
C ALA A 403 9.83 1.36 15.12
N TYR A 404 10.32 1.77 13.96
CA TYR A 404 10.33 0.97 12.73
C TYR A 404 11.78 0.66 12.32
N PRO A 405 12.13 -0.61 12.10
CA PRO A 405 13.47 -0.97 11.64
C PRO A 405 13.68 -0.51 10.20
N GLU A 406 14.85 0.02 9.91
CA GLU A 406 15.28 0.40 8.58
C GLU A 406 16.42 -0.50 8.10
N LEU A 407 16.32 -0.95 6.85
CA LEU A 407 17.37 -1.71 6.19
C LEU A 407 18.33 -0.75 5.46
N PRO A 408 19.54 -1.21 5.14
CA PRO A 408 20.46 -0.47 4.27
C PRO A 408 19.87 -0.24 2.86
N ASP A 409 19.05 -1.18 2.44
CA ASP A 409 18.33 -1.17 1.20
C ASP A 409 16.98 -0.47 1.39
N PRO A 410 16.67 0.60 0.61
CA PRO A 410 15.44 1.35 0.79
C PRO A 410 14.17 0.61 0.34
N GLU A 411 14.30 -0.47 -0.43
CA GLU A 411 13.15 -1.22 -0.93
C GLU A 411 12.79 -2.40 -0.03
N VAL A 412 11.68 -2.24 0.66
CA VAL A 412 11.08 -3.27 1.51
C VAL A 412 9.88 -3.88 0.78
N LYS A 413 10.14 -4.78 -0.18
CA LYS A 413 9.11 -5.49 -0.91
C LYS A 413 9.09 -6.94 -0.43
N ASP A 414 7.99 -7.36 0.21
CA ASP A 414 7.82 -8.75 0.65
C ASP A 414 8.97 -9.32 1.52
N THR A 415 9.62 -8.42 2.28
CA THR A 415 10.78 -8.72 3.11
C THR A 415 10.40 -9.03 4.54
N PHE A 416 10.81 -10.21 5.03
CA PHE A 416 10.65 -10.64 6.41
C PHE A 416 12.01 -10.77 7.07
N LEU A 417 12.12 -10.34 8.32
CA LEU A 417 13.31 -10.47 9.12
C LEU A 417 13.07 -11.45 10.27
N PHE A 418 14.03 -12.35 10.44
CA PHE A 418 14.02 -13.34 11.51
C PHE A 418 15.32 -13.26 12.29
N THR A 419 15.25 -13.60 13.56
CA THR A 419 16.43 -13.79 14.39
C THR A 419 17.18 -15.07 13.98
N LEU A 420 18.43 -15.24 14.42
CA LEU A 420 19.21 -16.46 14.15
C LEU A 420 18.57 -17.73 14.71
N ASP A 421 17.68 -17.61 15.70
CA ASP A 421 16.86 -18.70 16.24
C ASP A 421 15.45 -18.76 15.62
N ARG A 422 15.25 -18.09 14.49
CA ARG A 422 14.07 -18.13 13.62
C ARG A 422 12.78 -17.57 14.25
N ALA A 423 12.87 -16.70 15.23
CA ALA A 423 11.72 -15.91 15.64
C ALA A 423 11.47 -14.79 14.64
N LEU A 424 10.21 -14.57 14.24
CA LEU A 424 9.83 -13.48 13.36
C LEU A 424 10.04 -12.15 14.09
N TYR A 425 10.91 -11.33 13.54
CA TYR A 425 11.26 -10.03 14.10
C TYR A 425 10.47 -8.90 13.43
N ALA A 426 10.48 -8.84 12.10
CA ALA A 426 9.80 -7.79 11.35
C ALA A 426 9.17 -8.31 10.05
N LEU A 427 8.14 -7.62 9.59
CA LEU A 427 7.39 -7.95 8.38
C LEU A 427 6.99 -6.67 7.62
N PRO A 428 6.74 -6.77 6.30
CA PRO A 428 6.41 -5.64 5.47
C PRO A 428 4.93 -5.29 5.60
N VAL A 429 4.62 -4.06 5.99
CA VAL A 429 3.25 -3.53 6.01
C VAL A 429 3.12 -2.32 5.09
N ALA A 430 1.90 -1.96 4.73
CA ALA A 430 1.66 -0.75 3.98
C ALA A 430 2.11 0.48 4.79
N ARG A 431 2.81 1.39 4.12
CA ARG A 431 3.17 2.66 4.73
C ARG A 431 1.93 3.54 4.79
N ARG A 432 1.58 3.97 5.99
CA ARG A 432 0.47 4.90 6.20
C ARG A 432 0.86 6.29 5.68
N GLU A 433 -0.03 6.94 4.96
CA GLU A 433 0.13 8.35 4.61
C GLU A 433 0.25 9.18 5.90
N LEU A 434 1.26 10.02 5.98
CA LEU A 434 1.42 10.92 7.11
C LEU A 434 0.22 11.90 7.14
N LEU A 435 -0.48 11.93 8.26
CA LEU A 435 -1.57 12.85 8.52
C LEU A 435 -1.11 14.29 8.28
N GLY A 436 -1.64 14.97 7.28
CA GLY A 436 -1.33 16.38 7.04
C GLY A 436 -1.54 16.88 5.62
N GLY A 437 -2.14 16.10 4.70
CA GLY A 437 -2.51 16.61 3.36
C GLY A 437 -1.33 16.82 2.40
N VAL A 438 -0.11 16.51 2.80
CA VAL A 438 1.04 16.44 1.89
C VAL A 438 1.09 15.00 1.37
N ARG A 439 0.93 14.81 0.06
CA ARG A 439 1.13 13.51 -0.57
C ARG A 439 2.55 13.04 -0.24
N ASP A 440 2.65 11.98 0.56
CA ASP A 440 3.93 11.30 0.77
C ASP A 440 4.35 10.70 -0.58
N PRO A 441 5.50 11.12 -1.17
CA PRO A 441 6.00 10.54 -2.42
C PRO A 441 6.27 9.04 -2.31
N PHE A 442 6.25 8.50 -1.09
CA PHE A 442 6.41 7.08 -0.78
C PHE A 442 5.09 6.41 -0.37
N ALA A 443 3.94 7.08 -0.53
CA ALA A 443 2.63 6.48 -0.32
C ALA A 443 2.49 5.23 -1.20
N GLY A 444 1.96 4.14 -0.62
CA GLY A 444 1.86 2.85 -1.30
C GLY A 444 3.09 1.96 -1.21
N ARG A 445 4.26 2.47 -0.78
CA ARG A 445 5.43 1.63 -0.49
C ARG A 445 5.27 0.89 0.83
N ARG A 446 5.87 -0.30 0.91
CA ARG A 446 5.90 -1.07 2.15
C ARG A 446 6.98 -0.52 3.09
N GLN A 447 6.74 -0.68 4.39
CA GLN A 447 7.72 -0.42 5.45
C GLN A 447 7.80 -1.64 6.35
N LEU A 448 8.96 -1.85 6.96
CA LEU A 448 9.08 -2.86 8.01
C LEU A 448 8.44 -2.37 9.31
N THR A 449 7.62 -3.22 9.89
CA THR A 449 7.16 -3.09 11.28
C THR A 449 7.56 -4.33 12.06
N THR A 450 7.71 -4.23 13.38
CA THR A 450 8.02 -5.41 14.17
C THR A 450 6.82 -6.33 14.29
N ALA A 451 7.06 -7.63 14.26
CA ALA A 451 6.00 -8.63 14.46
C ALA A 451 5.35 -8.48 15.84
N ARG A 452 6.11 -8.00 16.84
CA ARG A 452 5.60 -7.64 18.16
C ARG A 452 4.48 -6.60 18.09
N GLN A 453 4.66 -5.51 17.33
CA GLN A 453 3.64 -4.46 17.19
C GLN A 453 2.34 -4.99 16.58
N ILE A 454 2.45 -5.89 15.58
CA ILE A 454 1.27 -6.54 14.98
C ILE A 454 0.59 -7.47 15.99
N ALA A 455 1.34 -8.29 16.72
CA ALA A 455 0.78 -9.20 17.71
C ALA A 455 0.10 -8.44 18.87
N GLU A 456 0.71 -7.35 19.35
CA GLU A 456 0.11 -6.47 20.35
C GLU A 456 -1.18 -5.80 19.84
N ALA A 457 -1.19 -5.37 18.56
CA ALA A 457 -2.40 -4.81 17.95
C ALA A 457 -3.52 -5.84 17.85
N VAL A 458 -3.21 -7.08 17.44
CA VAL A 458 -4.18 -8.19 17.41
C VAL A 458 -4.68 -8.54 18.79
N GLY A 459 -3.80 -8.51 19.81
CA GLY A 459 -4.17 -8.77 21.21
C GLY A 459 -5.08 -7.70 21.83
N ARG A 460 -5.12 -6.50 21.26
CA ARG A 460 -5.94 -5.37 21.71
C ARG A 460 -7.22 -5.16 20.90
N LEU A 461 -7.60 -6.12 20.05
CA LEU A 461 -8.86 -6.05 19.33
C LEU A 461 -10.04 -6.05 20.34
N PRO A 462 -11.12 -5.27 20.08
CA PRO A 462 -11.39 -4.46 18.88
C PRO A 462 -10.81 -3.03 18.87
N ALA A 463 -10.15 -2.59 19.95
CA ALA A 463 -9.69 -1.18 20.08
C ALA A 463 -8.74 -0.70 18.97
N THR A 464 -7.97 -1.61 18.37
CA THR A 464 -7.03 -1.33 17.27
C THR A 464 -7.63 -1.53 15.89
N ALA A 465 -8.88 -1.99 15.82
CA ALA A 465 -9.60 -2.19 14.57
C ALA A 465 -10.01 -0.85 13.94
N ASP A 466 -10.14 -0.84 12.62
CA ASP A 466 -10.78 0.22 11.86
C ASP A 466 -12.26 -0.13 11.62
N PRO A 467 -13.20 0.48 12.35
CA PRO A 467 -14.62 0.16 12.20
C PRO A 467 -15.20 0.58 10.84
N ALA A 468 -14.54 1.49 10.14
CA ALA A 468 -14.95 1.92 8.79
C ALA A 468 -14.41 1.02 7.68
N ASN A 469 -13.48 0.11 8.00
CA ASN A 469 -12.83 -0.77 7.02
C ASN A 469 -13.22 -2.24 7.27
N VAL A 470 -14.49 -2.55 7.07
CA VAL A 470 -15.09 -3.86 7.32
C VAL A 470 -15.90 -4.33 6.11
N PRO A 471 -16.04 -5.64 5.89
CA PRO A 471 -17.00 -6.17 4.94
C PRO A 471 -18.44 -5.79 5.34
N VAL A 472 -19.23 -5.38 4.36
CA VAL A 472 -20.65 -5.06 4.55
C VAL A 472 -21.50 -5.85 3.57
N SER A 473 -22.80 -6.00 3.83
CA SER A 473 -23.72 -6.60 2.87
C SER A 473 -23.83 -5.70 1.61
N GLU A 474 -24.21 -6.27 0.46
CA GLU A 474 -24.45 -5.48 -0.76
C GLU A 474 -25.49 -4.39 -0.50
N ALA A 475 -26.49 -4.67 0.32
CA ALA A 475 -27.51 -3.72 0.70
C ALA A 475 -26.94 -2.57 1.55
N ASP A 476 -26.06 -2.86 2.49
CA ASP A 476 -25.43 -1.84 3.35
C ASP A 476 -24.36 -1.03 2.59
N GLU A 477 -23.59 -1.66 1.70
CA GLU A 477 -22.64 -0.97 0.83
C GLU A 477 -23.33 0.08 -0.05
N ASN A 478 -24.54 -0.24 -0.53
CA ASN A 478 -25.34 0.62 -1.37
C ASN A 478 -26.26 1.58 -0.58
N ARG A 479 -26.14 1.58 0.74
CA ARG A 479 -26.97 2.41 1.60
C ARG A 479 -26.47 3.85 1.60
N LEU A 480 -27.27 4.75 1.07
CA LEU A 480 -26.97 6.18 1.01
C LEU A 480 -27.77 6.94 2.06
N ALA A 481 -27.20 8.00 2.58
CA ALA A 481 -27.93 8.95 3.40
C ALA A 481 -29.01 9.67 2.57
N TRP A 482 -30.13 9.94 3.23
CA TRP A 482 -31.28 10.51 2.56
C TRP A 482 -31.83 11.74 3.28
N LEU A 483 -31.76 12.85 2.60
CA LEU A 483 -32.49 14.04 3.01
C LEU A 483 -33.90 14.07 2.42
N GLY A 484 -34.08 13.43 1.27
CA GLY A 484 -35.36 13.33 0.54
C GLY A 484 -35.67 14.56 -0.31
N VAL A 485 -34.64 15.15 -0.89
CA VAL A 485 -34.74 16.24 -1.86
C VAL A 485 -34.14 15.84 -3.19
N GLU A 486 -34.72 16.27 -4.30
CA GLU A 486 -34.07 16.29 -5.60
C GLU A 486 -33.44 17.66 -5.78
N LEU A 487 -32.16 17.66 -6.20
CA LEU A 487 -31.37 18.86 -6.32
C LEU A 487 -30.93 19.09 -7.76
N GLN A 488 -30.89 20.35 -8.17
CA GLN A 488 -30.38 20.80 -9.45
C GLN A 488 -29.18 21.73 -9.22
N PRO A 489 -28.10 21.63 -10.02
CA PRO A 489 -27.01 22.59 -10.00
C PRO A 489 -27.51 24.01 -10.22
N LEU A 490 -26.96 24.97 -9.51
CA LEU A 490 -27.24 26.38 -9.75
C LEU A 490 -26.45 26.85 -10.97
N THR A 491 -27.13 27.50 -11.90
CA THR A 491 -26.45 28.33 -12.89
C THR A 491 -26.38 29.79 -12.39
N ARG A 492 -25.58 30.63 -13.04
CA ARG A 492 -25.49 32.05 -12.70
C ARG A 492 -26.87 32.74 -12.81
N GLU A 493 -27.67 32.37 -13.82
CA GLU A 493 -29.00 32.89 -14.02
C GLU A 493 -29.96 32.46 -12.89
N LEU A 494 -29.92 31.19 -12.50
CA LEU A 494 -30.70 30.68 -11.37
C LEU A 494 -30.32 31.32 -10.05
N ALA A 495 -29.01 31.52 -9.81
CA ALA A 495 -28.53 32.20 -8.61
C ALA A 495 -29.03 33.65 -8.52
N ARG A 496 -29.05 34.37 -9.64
CA ARG A 496 -29.58 35.73 -9.72
C ARG A 496 -31.09 35.77 -9.54
N ALA A 497 -31.83 34.88 -10.23
CA ALA A 497 -33.27 34.79 -10.10
C ALA A 497 -33.72 34.50 -8.67
N ASN A 498 -32.99 33.65 -7.94
CA ASN A 498 -33.24 33.31 -6.53
C ASN A 498 -32.60 34.29 -5.54
N ARG A 499 -31.90 35.35 -6.01
CA ARG A 499 -31.21 36.35 -5.17
C ARG A 499 -30.18 35.75 -4.19
N VAL A 500 -29.43 34.73 -4.65
CA VAL A 500 -28.45 34.00 -3.85
C VAL A 500 -27.03 34.07 -4.43
N SER A 501 -26.79 35.00 -5.38
CA SER A 501 -25.47 35.14 -6.04
C SER A 501 -24.31 35.26 -5.08
N ASP A 502 -24.45 36.08 -4.05
CA ASP A 502 -23.37 36.30 -3.06
C ASP A 502 -23.10 35.06 -2.20
N GLN A 503 -24.17 34.33 -1.79
CA GLN A 503 -24.09 33.14 -0.96
C GLN A 503 -23.57 31.92 -1.72
N THR A 504 -23.69 31.92 -3.05
CA THR A 504 -23.41 30.78 -3.93
C THR A 504 -22.25 31.00 -4.88
N ARG A 505 -21.49 32.10 -4.72
CA ARG A 505 -20.41 32.49 -5.65
C ARG A 505 -20.89 32.51 -7.09
N ASP A 506 -22.00 33.22 -7.36
CA ASP A 506 -22.65 33.27 -8.65
C ASP A 506 -23.08 31.87 -9.19
N GLY A 507 -23.55 30.99 -8.33
CA GLY A 507 -24.04 29.65 -8.69
C GLY A 507 -22.98 28.57 -8.74
N GLN A 508 -21.73 28.85 -8.34
CA GLN A 508 -20.67 27.83 -8.27
C GLN A 508 -20.86 26.85 -7.11
N THR A 509 -21.58 27.25 -6.07
CA THR A 509 -21.95 26.43 -4.92
C THR A 509 -23.43 26.55 -4.65
N GLY A 510 -23.98 25.61 -3.88
CA GLY A 510 -25.41 25.51 -3.60
C GLY A 510 -26.15 24.71 -4.67
N ALA A 511 -27.37 24.30 -4.34
CA ALA A 511 -28.23 23.54 -5.24
C ALA A 511 -29.71 23.96 -5.06
N LEU A 512 -30.43 24.06 -6.17
CA LEU A 512 -31.87 24.35 -6.15
C LEU A 512 -32.63 23.06 -5.81
N VAL A 513 -33.51 23.11 -4.81
CA VAL A 513 -34.46 22.04 -4.51
C VAL A 513 -35.56 22.02 -5.56
N THR A 514 -35.59 20.98 -6.36
CA THR A 514 -36.60 20.82 -7.42
C THR A 514 -37.80 19.99 -7.01
N TYR A 515 -37.60 19.09 -6.03
CA TYR A 515 -38.65 18.24 -5.49
C TYR A 515 -38.31 17.81 -4.07
N VAL A 516 -39.37 17.62 -3.26
CA VAL A 516 -39.27 17.08 -1.90
C VAL A 516 -40.11 15.83 -1.83
N HIS A 517 -39.44 14.70 -1.47
CA HIS A 517 -40.15 13.43 -1.35
C HIS A 517 -41.09 13.45 -0.14
N PRO A 518 -42.33 12.96 -0.26
CA PRO A 518 -43.26 12.82 0.85
C PRO A 518 -42.61 11.96 1.97
N GLU A 519 -42.99 12.24 3.22
CA GLU A 519 -42.50 11.52 4.43
C GLU A 519 -40.97 11.59 4.68
N SER A 520 -40.24 12.32 3.83
CA SER A 520 -38.78 12.49 3.98
C SER A 520 -38.42 13.40 5.18
N PRO A 521 -37.17 13.36 5.65
CA PRO A 521 -36.67 14.32 6.61
C PRO A 521 -36.87 15.78 6.18
N ALA A 522 -36.64 16.09 4.92
CA ALA A 522 -36.83 17.43 4.36
C ALA A 522 -38.32 17.85 4.40
N ALA A 523 -39.24 16.94 4.03
CA ALA A 523 -40.67 17.23 4.11
C ALA A 523 -41.11 17.52 5.55
N LYS A 524 -40.64 16.72 6.51
CA LYS A 524 -40.96 16.91 7.94
C LYS A 524 -40.38 18.21 8.47
N ALA A 525 -39.23 18.67 7.95
CA ALA A 525 -38.61 19.94 8.31
C ALA A 525 -39.20 21.16 7.58
N GLY A 526 -40.25 20.97 6.74
CA GLY A 526 -40.91 22.04 5.99
C GLY A 526 -40.11 22.61 4.83
N ILE A 527 -39.18 21.82 4.28
CA ILE A 527 -38.46 22.22 3.06
C ILE A 527 -39.39 22.09 1.86
N GLN A 528 -39.28 23.04 0.94
CA GLN A 528 -40.12 23.11 -0.25
C GLN A 528 -39.28 23.24 -1.53
N ALA A 529 -39.88 22.86 -2.67
CA ALA A 529 -39.27 23.10 -3.95
C ALA A 529 -39.16 24.62 -4.22
N GLY A 530 -38.06 25.05 -4.81
CA GLY A 530 -37.69 26.45 -4.99
C GLY A 530 -36.71 27.00 -3.95
N MET A 531 -36.55 26.35 -2.80
CA MET A 531 -35.49 26.70 -1.87
C MET A 531 -34.11 26.35 -2.43
N VAL A 532 -33.07 27.08 -1.99
CA VAL A 532 -31.67 26.80 -2.34
C VAL A 532 -30.95 26.26 -1.13
N LEU A 533 -30.47 25.02 -1.22
CA LEU A 533 -29.60 24.40 -0.22
C LEU A 533 -28.16 24.89 -0.43
N LEU A 534 -27.56 25.54 0.59
CA LEU A 534 -26.24 26.11 0.49
C LEU A 534 -25.16 25.16 1.01
N ARG A 535 -25.28 24.69 2.25
CA ARG A 535 -24.25 23.92 2.94
C ARG A 535 -24.80 23.15 4.14
N LEU A 536 -23.98 22.19 4.59
CA LEU A 536 -24.21 21.43 5.81
C LEU A 536 -23.15 21.76 6.86
N ARG A 537 -23.57 21.84 8.12
CA ARG A 537 -22.69 21.95 9.29
C ARG A 537 -22.84 20.66 10.12
N ALA A 538 -21.73 19.97 10.34
CA ALA A 538 -21.67 18.79 11.20
C ALA A 538 -20.75 19.06 12.40
N PRO A 539 -21.08 18.57 13.61
CA PRO A 539 -20.24 18.76 14.80
C PRO A 539 -18.82 18.19 14.65
N SER A 540 -18.66 17.15 13.82
CA SER A 540 -17.39 16.49 13.55
C SER A 540 -16.49 17.25 12.57
N GLN A 541 -17.00 18.31 11.90
CA GLN A 541 -16.25 19.05 10.89
C GLN A 541 -16.21 20.54 11.18
N PRO A 542 -14.99 21.15 11.32
CA PRO A 542 -14.85 22.56 11.62
C PRO A 542 -15.23 23.48 10.46
N VAL A 543 -15.21 22.97 9.22
CA VAL A 543 -15.57 23.70 8.02
C VAL A 543 -16.89 23.15 7.48
N PRO A 544 -17.88 24.03 7.15
CA PRO A 544 -19.12 23.58 6.54
C PRO A 544 -18.87 22.86 5.21
N ILE A 545 -19.66 21.83 4.93
CA ILE A 545 -19.68 21.12 3.65
C ILE A 545 -20.52 21.95 2.69
N GLU A 546 -19.89 22.59 1.72
CA GLU A 546 -20.61 23.29 0.65
C GLU A 546 -21.25 22.30 -0.30
N VAL A 547 -22.50 22.54 -0.69
CA VAL A 547 -23.19 21.70 -1.66
C VAL A 547 -22.68 22.07 -3.05
N GLN A 548 -22.10 21.08 -3.74
CA GLN A 548 -21.68 21.18 -5.12
C GLN A 548 -22.25 19.98 -5.88
N LEU A 549 -22.86 20.22 -7.00
CA LEU A 549 -23.35 19.18 -7.90
C LEU A 549 -22.63 19.30 -9.22
N GLU A 550 -22.10 18.20 -9.70
CA GLU A 550 -21.46 18.15 -11.02
C GLU A 550 -22.52 18.06 -12.12
N GLU A 551 -22.26 18.70 -13.26
CA GLU A 551 -23.15 18.69 -14.44
C GLU A 551 -23.12 17.34 -15.21
N ASP A 552 -22.56 16.28 -14.64
CA ASP A 552 -22.39 14.99 -15.34
C ASP A 552 -23.70 14.36 -15.83
N PHE A 553 -24.84 14.78 -15.30
CA PHE A 553 -26.16 14.36 -15.80
C PHE A 553 -26.48 14.90 -17.19
N ALA A 554 -25.81 15.95 -17.62
CA ALA A 554 -25.99 16.51 -18.96
C ALA A 554 -25.69 15.51 -20.10
N ARG A 555 -24.83 14.51 -19.83
CA ARG A 555 -24.50 13.46 -20.81
C ARG A 555 -25.66 12.49 -21.06
N ALA A 556 -26.44 12.18 -20.04
CA ALA A 556 -27.62 11.32 -20.21
C ALA A 556 -28.75 12.06 -20.97
N GLN A 557 -28.85 13.38 -20.83
CA GLN A 557 -29.81 14.19 -21.54
C GLN A 557 -29.51 14.33 -23.04
N GLY A 558 -28.24 14.26 -23.44
CA GLY A 558 -27.81 14.30 -24.84
C GLY A 558 -27.84 12.94 -25.55
N PHE A 559 -28.22 11.85 -24.86
CA PHE A 559 -28.30 10.53 -25.48
C PHE A 559 -29.56 10.40 -26.34
N PRO A 560 -29.46 9.90 -27.60
CA PRO A 560 -30.58 9.80 -28.51
C PRO A 560 -31.47 8.58 -28.17
N TRP A 561 -32.28 8.70 -27.10
CA TRP A 561 -33.14 7.62 -26.60
C TRP A 561 -34.14 7.08 -27.62
N GLU A 562 -34.59 7.92 -28.58
CA GLU A 562 -35.46 7.54 -29.67
C GLU A 562 -34.80 6.58 -30.65
N ARG A 563 -33.46 6.56 -30.70
CA ARG A 563 -32.67 5.69 -31.58
C ARG A 563 -32.09 4.47 -30.88
N LEU A 564 -32.56 4.16 -29.66
CA LEU A 564 -32.08 3.01 -28.89
C LEU A 564 -32.20 1.69 -29.64
N ASP A 565 -33.24 1.57 -30.50
CA ASP A 565 -33.48 0.36 -31.28
C ASP A 565 -32.43 0.13 -32.40
N GLU A 566 -31.76 1.19 -32.84
CA GLU A 566 -30.70 1.14 -33.85
C GLU A 566 -29.34 0.75 -33.26
N ILE A 567 -29.19 0.82 -31.92
CA ILE A 567 -27.92 0.53 -31.23
C ILE A 567 -27.70 -0.99 -31.22
N ARG A 568 -26.53 -1.39 -31.74
CA ARG A 568 -26.08 -2.78 -31.71
C ARG A 568 -25.80 -3.23 -30.28
N ASP A 569 -26.07 -4.49 -30.00
CA ASP A 569 -25.96 -5.09 -28.64
C ASP A 569 -24.58 -5.00 -28.02
N GLN A 570 -23.51 -5.07 -28.81
CA GLN A 570 -22.12 -4.89 -28.35
C GLN A 570 -21.86 -3.50 -27.69
N PHE A 571 -22.75 -2.54 -27.88
CA PHE A 571 -22.65 -1.21 -27.28
C PHE A 571 -23.61 -0.98 -26.11
N PHE A 572 -24.41 -1.97 -25.72
CA PHE A 572 -25.40 -1.83 -24.64
C PHE A 572 -24.79 -1.40 -23.31
N GLU A 573 -23.58 -1.84 -23.00
CA GLU A 573 -22.86 -1.44 -21.78
C GLU A 573 -22.46 0.06 -21.76
N ARG A 574 -22.50 0.73 -22.91
CA ARG A 574 -22.17 2.17 -23.03
C ARG A 574 -23.39 3.07 -22.96
N ILE A 575 -24.58 2.51 -22.88
CA ILE A 575 -25.82 3.27 -22.79
C ILE A 575 -25.93 3.80 -21.36
N PRO A 576 -26.03 5.14 -21.15
CA PRO A 576 -26.17 5.71 -19.83
C PRO A 576 -27.52 5.32 -19.22
N THR A 577 -27.63 5.36 -17.89
CA THR A 577 -28.93 5.24 -17.22
C THR A 577 -29.81 6.42 -17.57
N PRO A 578 -31.10 6.21 -17.90
CA PRO A 578 -32.00 7.31 -18.29
C PRO A 578 -32.40 8.23 -17.13
N TRP A 579 -32.35 7.75 -15.90
CA TRP A 579 -32.65 8.51 -14.68
C TRP A 579 -31.42 9.06 -14.00
N PRO A 580 -31.56 10.15 -13.21
CA PRO A 580 -30.45 10.71 -12.44
C PRO A 580 -29.88 9.69 -11.41
N PRO A 581 -28.56 9.68 -11.17
CA PRO A 581 -27.98 8.89 -10.10
C PRO A 581 -28.42 9.44 -8.74
N VAL A 582 -28.79 8.55 -7.82
CA VAL A 582 -29.08 8.91 -6.42
C VAL A 582 -27.77 9.19 -5.66
N GLU A 583 -26.72 8.48 -6.02
CA GLU A 583 -25.38 8.71 -5.47
C GLU A 583 -24.75 9.94 -6.15
N THR A 584 -24.65 11.01 -5.41
CA THR A 584 -24.04 12.28 -5.81
C THR A 584 -22.93 12.63 -4.81
N PRO A 585 -22.01 13.56 -5.13
CA PRO A 585 -21.02 14.04 -4.16
C PRO A 585 -21.66 14.51 -2.84
N PHE A 586 -22.85 15.11 -2.93
CA PHE A 586 -23.62 15.55 -1.76
C PHE A 586 -24.15 14.38 -0.93
N THR A 587 -24.83 13.40 -1.53
CA THR A 587 -25.36 12.23 -0.79
C THR A 587 -24.24 11.38 -0.21
N ARG A 588 -23.09 11.31 -0.88
CA ARG A 588 -21.90 10.65 -0.37
C ARG A 588 -21.33 11.39 0.84
N ALA A 589 -21.12 12.71 0.74
CA ALA A 589 -20.63 13.51 1.88
C ALA A 589 -21.56 13.41 3.09
N LEU A 590 -22.88 13.37 2.88
CA LEU A 590 -23.86 13.16 3.93
C LEU A 590 -23.75 11.75 4.53
N THR A 591 -23.54 10.72 3.71
CA THR A 591 -23.36 9.33 4.16
C THR A 591 -22.09 9.16 4.98
N ASP A 592 -21.00 9.81 4.57
CA ASP A 592 -19.69 9.75 5.25
C ASP A 592 -19.70 10.40 6.65
N LEU A 593 -20.68 11.26 6.95
CA LEU A 593 -20.91 11.77 8.30
C LEU A 593 -21.40 10.69 9.27
N GLY A 594 -21.94 9.59 8.76
CA GLY A 594 -22.46 8.47 9.52
C GLY A 594 -23.93 8.62 9.90
N PHE A 595 -24.68 7.50 9.82
CA PHE A 595 -26.09 7.46 10.23
C PHE A 595 -26.26 7.75 11.72
N GLY A 596 -27.30 8.49 12.06
CA GLY A 596 -27.55 8.99 13.41
C GLY A 596 -26.85 10.32 13.75
N THR A 597 -25.93 10.79 12.90
CA THR A 597 -25.29 12.10 13.10
C THR A 597 -26.30 13.23 12.90
N ARG A 598 -26.31 14.21 13.81
CA ARG A 598 -27.12 15.43 13.65
C ARG A 598 -26.32 16.47 12.87
N VAL A 599 -26.95 17.04 11.84
CA VAL A 599 -26.39 18.07 10.98
C VAL A 599 -27.34 19.24 10.87
N THR A 600 -26.82 20.45 10.68
CA THR A 600 -27.61 21.64 10.37
C THR A 600 -27.42 21.94 8.89
N ALA A 601 -28.52 21.93 8.12
CA ALA A 601 -28.54 22.36 6.74
C ALA A 601 -29.01 23.82 6.62
N GLU A 602 -28.29 24.60 5.84
CA GLU A 602 -28.61 26.00 5.57
C GLU A 602 -29.27 26.13 4.20
N PHE A 603 -30.48 26.67 4.18
CA PHE A 603 -31.26 26.94 2.96
C PHE A 603 -31.46 28.43 2.81
N VAL A 604 -31.76 28.85 1.59
CA VAL A 604 -32.29 30.20 1.31
C VAL A 604 -33.66 30.08 0.69
N GLU A 605 -34.62 30.83 1.21
CA GLU A 605 -35.98 31.01 0.69
C GLU A 605 -36.24 32.51 0.53
N GLU A 606 -36.58 32.94 -0.66
CA GLU A 606 -36.86 34.37 -0.96
C GLU A 606 -35.79 35.35 -0.46
N GLY A 607 -34.51 34.93 -0.51
CA GLY A 607 -33.36 35.71 -0.01
C GLY A 607 -33.12 35.64 1.51
N LYS A 608 -33.92 34.90 2.27
CA LYS A 608 -33.75 34.72 3.71
C LYS A 608 -33.06 33.41 4.02
N LEU A 609 -32.06 33.45 4.89
CA LEU A 609 -31.36 32.26 5.38
C LEU A 609 -32.24 31.50 6.36
N LEU A 610 -32.38 30.20 6.11
CA LEU A 610 -33.16 29.28 6.94
C LEU A 610 -32.27 28.12 7.35
N SER A 611 -32.12 27.87 8.65
CA SER A 611 -31.37 26.73 9.17
C SER A 611 -32.33 25.64 9.67
N ARG A 612 -32.05 24.39 9.33
CA ARG A 612 -32.82 23.23 9.78
C ARG A 612 -31.89 22.12 10.26
N GLU A 613 -32.27 21.52 11.38
CA GLU A 613 -31.54 20.36 11.90
C GLU A 613 -32.12 19.08 11.31
N PHE A 614 -31.22 18.17 10.94
CA PHE A 614 -31.55 16.85 10.41
C PHE A 614 -30.72 15.79 11.12
N GLU A 615 -31.30 14.63 11.29
CA GLU A 615 -30.54 13.42 11.58
C GLU A 615 -30.23 12.71 10.25
N VAL A 616 -28.97 12.30 10.08
CA VAL A 616 -28.56 11.53 8.90
C VAL A 616 -29.20 10.15 8.98
N VAL A 617 -30.19 9.92 8.14
CA VAL A 617 -30.93 8.65 8.10
C VAL A 617 -30.64 7.90 6.80
N PRO A 618 -30.70 6.55 6.82
CA PRO A 618 -30.61 5.77 5.59
C PRO A 618 -31.80 6.02 4.70
N GLY A 619 -31.52 6.13 3.39
CA GLY A 619 -32.55 6.27 2.38
C GLY A 619 -33.27 4.96 2.04
N PRO A 620 -34.39 5.05 1.32
CA PRO A 620 -35.03 3.89 0.74
C PRO A 620 -34.15 3.27 -0.34
N THR A 621 -34.42 2.00 -0.67
CA THR A 621 -33.73 1.29 -1.74
C THR A 621 -33.85 2.06 -3.05
N HIS A 622 -32.71 2.36 -3.68
CA HIS A 622 -32.61 3.04 -4.97
C HIS A 622 -32.10 2.08 -6.06
N TYR A 623 -32.07 2.53 -7.31
CA TYR A 623 -31.75 1.65 -8.45
C TYR A 623 -30.46 0.85 -8.28
N GLU A 624 -29.38 1.50 -7.83
CA GLU A 624 -28.09 0.80 -7.67
C GLU A 624 -28.08 -0.22 -6.52
N SER A 625 -28.90 0.01 -5.50
CA SER A 625 -29.06 -0.91 -4.35
C SER A 625 -30.20 -1.91 -4.51
N ALA A 626 -30.96 -1.84 -5.63
CA ALA A 626 -32.10 -2.72 -5.85
C ALA A 626 -31.69 -4.17 -6.02
N VAL A 627 -32.50 -5.07 -5.46
CA VAL A 627 -32.36 -6.52 -5.68
C VAL A 627 -32.34 -6.82 -7.17
N ARG A 628 -31.37 -7.64 -7.60
CA ARG A 628 -31.17 -8.03 -9.00
C ARG A 628 -31.21 -9.55 -9.15
N PHE A 629 -31.61 -9.98 -10.33
CA PHE A 629 -31.52 -11.39 -10.76
C PHE A 629 -30.90 -11.44 -12.15
N LYS A 630 -29.90 -12.32 -12.30
CA LYS A 630 -29.26 -12.63 -13.57
C LYS A 630 -29.76 -13.97 -14.08
N SER A 631 -30.44 -13.97 -15.22
CA SER A 631 -30.76 -15.20 -15.94
C SER A 631 -29.68 -15.48 -16.98
N GLU A 632 -28.80 -16.45 -16.71
CA GLU A 632 -27.75 -16.84 -17.67
C GLU A 632 -28.34 -17.46 -18.94
N SER A 633 -29.42 -18.22 -18.81
CA SER A 633 -30.10 -18.86 -19.95
C SER A 633 -30.71 -17.86 -20.93
N LEU A 634 -31.12 -16.69 -20.47
CA LEU A 634 -31.67 -15.62 -21.29
C LEU A 634 -30.62 -14.54 -21.66
N GLY A 635 -29.51 -14.46 -20.92
CA GLY A 635 -28.53 -13.38 -21.06
C GLY A 635 -29.10 -12.02 -20.63
N ILE A 636 -29.87 -11.99 -19.53
CA ILE A 636 -30.54 -10.76 -19.03
C ILE A 636 -30.34 -10.60 -17.54
N THR A 637 -30.12 -9.40 -17.08
CA THR A 637 -30.19 -9.02 -15.67
C THR A 637 -31.31 -8.03 -15.44
N VAL A 638 -32.16 -8.31 -14.47
CA VAL A 638 -33.30 -7.44 -14.09
C VAL A 638 -33.13 -6.94 -12.66
N ARG A 639 -33.73 -5.78 -12.36
CA ARG A 639 -33.77 -5.18 -11.02
C ARG A 639 -35.21 -4.82 -10.62
N ASN A 640 -35.47 -4.83 -9.32
CA ASN A 640 -36.73 -4.28 -8.77
C ASN A 640 -36.87 -2.80 -9.11
N LEU A 641 -38.13 -2.36 -9.33
CA LEU A 641 -38.41 -0.95 -9.45
C LEU A 641 -38.30 -0.24 -8.10
N THR A 642 -37.51 0.82 -8.08
CA THR A 642 -37.23 1.64 -6.90
C THR A 642 -37.93 3.00 -6.98
N TYR A 643 -37.95 3.76 -5.89
CA TYR A 643 -38.65 5.05 -5.81
C TYR A 643 -38.12 6.06 -6.82
N ASP A 644 -36.82 6.13 -7.04
CA ASP A 644 -36.15 7.02 -7.99
C ASP A 644 -36.50 6.68 -9.44
N VAL A 645 -36.45 5.38 -9.80
CA VAL A 645 -36.86 4.91 -11.12
C VAL A 645 -38.37 5.19 -11.36
N ARG A 646 -39.23 4.81 -10.40
CA ARG A 646 -40.68 5.06 -10.49
C ARG A 646 -40.99 6.53 -10.66
N ARG A 647 -40.30 7.40 -9.91
CA ARG A 647 -40.41 8.86 -10.01
C ARG A 647 -40.07 9.35 -11.41
N TYR A 648 -38.94 8.88 -11.96
CA TYR A 648 -38.51 9.28 -13.30
C TYR A 648 -39.47 8.85 -14.43
N ILE A 649 -39.93 7.59 -14.37
CA ILE A 649 -40.85 7.04 -15.38
C ILE A 649 -42.33 7.33 -15.06
N GLN A 650 -42.63 8.16 -14.05
CA GLN A 650 -43.95 8.56 -13.60
C GLN A 650 -44.90 7.38 -13.30
N ARG A 651 -44.38 6.38 -12.57
CA ARG A 651 -45.12 5.19 -12.16
C ARG A 651 -45.56 5.25 -10.70
N LYS A 652 -46.75 4.74 -10.43
CA LYS A 652 -47.29 4.62 -9.07
C LYS A 652 -46.57 3.50 -8.32
N ALA A 653 -46.60 3.54 -6.98
CA ALA A 653 -45.92 2.60 -6.12
C ALA A 653 -46.42 1.14 -6.31
N ASP A 654 -47.68 0.97 -6.59
CA ASP A 654 -48.41 -0.29 -6.74
C ASP A 654 -48.32 -0.90 -8.18
N GLU A 655 -47.85 -0.14 -9.17
CA GLU A 655 -47.75 -0.66 -10.51
C GLU A 655 -46.63 -1.71 -10.64
N PRO A 656 -46.93 -2.91 -11.22
CA PRO A 656 -45.94 -3.97 -11.34
C PRO A 656 -44.87 -3.66 -12.37
N GLY A 657 -43.70 -4.28 -12.23
CA GLY A 657 -42.63 -4.24 -13.20
C GLY A 657 -41.25 -4.47 -12.59
N VAL A 658 -40.35 -5.01 -13.39
CA VAL A 658 -38.92 -5.05 -13.13
C VAL A 658 -38.20 -4.38 -14.28
N VAL A 659 -37.07 -3.72 -14.01
CA VAL A 659 -36.28 -3.02 -15.02
C VAL A 659 -35.13 -3.88 -15.52
N VAL A 660 -34.96 -3.93 -16.85
CA VAL A 660 -33.83 -4.58 -17.49
C VAL A 660 -32.58 -3.73 -17.23
N SER A 661 -31.64 -4.23 -16.42
CA SER A 661 -30.42 -3.49 -16.07
C SER A 661 -29.25 -3.83 -17.00
N ARG A 662 -29.18 -5.07 -17.51
CA ARG A 662 -28.10 -5.52 -18.40
C ARG A 662 -28.62 -6.57 -19.37
N ILE A 663 -28.06 -6.57 -20.57
CA ILE A 663 -28.27 -7.58 -21.59
C ILE A 663 -26.92 -8.03 -22.12
N GLU A 664 -26.72 -9.34 -22.18
CA GLU A 664 -25.50 -9.92 -22.75
C GLU A 664 -25.59 -9.91 -24.29
N PRO A 665 -24.59 -9.33 -24.97
CA PRO A 665 -24.55 -9.33 -26.42
C PRO A 665 -24.64 -10.75 -27.00
N GLY A 666 -25.50 -10.98 -27.99
CA GLY A 666 -25.76 -12.28 -28.57
C GLY A 666 -26.57 -13.25 -27.69
N GLY A 667 -26.94 -12.86 -26.46
CA GLY A 667 -27.84 -13.61 -25.59
C GLY A 667 -29.26 -13.70 -26.18
N ARG A 668 -30.04 -14.70 -25.73
CA ARG A 668 -31.41 -14.95 -26.25
C ARG A 668 -32.32 -13.72 -26.13
N ALA A 669 -32.21 -12.97 -25.04
CA ALA A 669 -32.96 -11.73 -24.85
C ALA A 669 -32.52 -10.64 -25.85
N SER A 670 -31.21 -10.52 -26.13
CA SER A 670 -30.66 -9.59 -27.11
C SER A 670 -31.17 -9.92 -28.53
N VAL A 671 -31.07 -11.19 -28.92
CA VAL A 671 -31.55 -11.69 -30.23
C VAL A 671 -33.05 -11.48 -30.40
N ALA A 672 -33.82 -11.62 -29.33
CA ALA A 672 -35.27 -11.31 -29.34
C ALA A 672 -35.55 -9.81 -29.35
N GLY A 673 -34.54 -8.95 -29.25
CA GLY A 673 -34.67 -7.51 -29.35
C GLY A 673 -34.98 -6.79 -28.04
N VAL A 674 -34.82 -7.41 -26.88
CA VAL A 674 -34.94 -6.73 -25.58
C VAL A 674 -33.79 -5.74 -25.44
N LYS A 675 -34.05 -4.56 -24.89
CA LYS A 675 -33.10 -3.47 -24.73
C LYS A 675 -32.87 -3.12 -23.25
N PRO A 676 -31.70 -2.58 -22.90
CA PRO A 676 -31.47 -2.06 -21.56
C PRO A 676 -32.50 -0.99 -21.19
N TYR A 677 -32.82 -0.93 -19.89
CA TYR A 677 -33.75 0.03 -19.27
C TYR A 677 -35.21 -0.09 -19.72
N GLU A 678 -35.55 -1.16 -20.44
CA GLU A 678 -36.96 -1.51 -20.64
C GLU A 678 -37.57 -2.11 -19.37
N LEU A 679 -38.83 -1.91 -19.18
CA LEU A 679 -39.62 -2.41 -18.07
C LEU A 679 -40.32 -3.70 -18.48
N ILE A 680 -40.08 -4.82 -17.81
CA ILE A 680 -40.85 -6.04 -17.98
C ILE A 680 -42.02 -6.01 -17.01
N THR A 681 -43.23 -5.99 -17.52
CA THR A 681 -44.44 -5.95 -16.70
C THR A 681 -45.14 -7.30 -16.59
N HIS A 682 -45.01 -8.17 -17.58
CA HIS A 682 -45.56 -9.53 -17.57
C HIS A 682 -44.59 -10.53 -18.21
N VAL A 683 -44.64 -11.73 -17.70
CA VAL A 683 -44.07 -12.93 -18.31
C VAL A 683 -45.23 -13.82 -18.68
N GLN A 684 -45.37 -14.20 -19.95
CA GLN A 684 -46.64 -14.71 -20.51
C GLN A 684 -47.74 -13.70 -20.20
N ASP A 685 -48.86 -14.12 -19.59
CA ASP A 685 -49.94 -13.27 -19.17
C ASP A 685 -49.92 -12.94 -17.67
N GLN A 686 -48.85 -13.34 -16.95
CA GLN A 686 -48.74 -13.17 -15.51
C GLN A 686 -47.96 -11.87 -15.18
N PRO A 687 -48.48 -11.01 -14.29
CA PRO A 687 -47.79 -9.80 -13.89
C PRO A 687 -46.51 -10.09 -13.12
N VAL A 688 -45.47 -9.28 -13.33
CA VAL A 688 -44.19 -9.36 -12.64
C VAL A 688 -44.09 -8.13 -11.76
N ALA A 689 -44.23 -8.30 -10.45
CA ALA A 689 -44.07 -7.20 -9.49
C ALA A 689 -42.63 -7.08 -8.97
N THR A 690 -41.94 -8.21 -8.84
CA THR A 690 -40.61 -8.31 -8.23
C THR A 690 -39.65 -9.15 -9.09
N VAL A 691 -38.37 -9.04 -8.81
CA VAL A 691 -37.33 -9.89 -9.39
C VAL A 691 -37.58 -11.37 -9.06
N ALA A 692 -38.07 -11.71 -7.86
CA ALA A 692 -38.44 -13.08 -7.50
C ALA A 692 -39.59 -13.63 -8.33
N ASP A 693 -40.59 -12.81 -8.69
CA ASP A 693 -41.63 -13.21 -9.61
C ASP A 693 -41.08 -13.51 -11.00
N PHE A 694 -40.21 -12.64 -11.49
CA PHE A 694 -39.55 -12.84 -12.78
C PHE A 694 -38.75 -14.16 -12.81
N GLU A 695 -37.92 -14.40 -11.80
CA GLU A 695 -37.15 -15.63 -11.64
C GLU A 695 -38.04 -16.87 -11.66
N ARG A 696 -39.09 -16.88 -10.84
CA ARG A 696 -40.04 -17.98 -10.73
C ARG A 696 -40.75 -18.27 -12.05
N LEU A 697 -41.23 -17.21 -12.73
CA LEU A 697 -41.96 -17.34 -13.98
C LEU A 697 -41.07 -17.81 -15.14
N VAL A 698 -39.83 -17.31 -15.22
CA VAL A 698 -38.86 -17.74 -16.22
C VAL A 698 -38.42 -19.19 -15.99
N ALA A 699 -38.24 -19.61 -14.74
CA ALA A 699 -37.87 -20.98 -14.41
C ALA A 699 -39.00 -22.00 -14.68
N ALA A 700 -40.24 -21.57 -14.58
CA ALA A 700 -41.41 -22.40 -14.84
C ALA A 700 -41.67 -22.68 -16.36
N GLU A 701 -41.21 -21.75 -17.22
CA GLU A 701 -41.49 -21.82 -18.65
C GLU A 701 -40.47 -22.68 -19.39
N LYS A 702 -40.95 -23.71 -20.11
CA LYS A 702 -40.13 -24.63 -20.89
C LYS A 702 -40.24 -24.35 -22.41
N GLY A 703 -41.22 -23.57 -22.82
CA GLY A 703 -41.48 -23.24 -24.20
C GLY A 703 -40.97 -21.83 -24.61
N ASP A 704 -41.62 -21.24 -25.56
CA ASP A 704 -41.38 -19.88 -25.99
C ASP A 704 -41.83 -18.90 -24.89
N LEU A 705 -40.93 -18.00 -24.49
CA LEU A 705 -41.13 -17.06 -23.41
C LEU A 705 -41.59 -15.71 -23.96
N LYS A 706 -42.85 -15.29 -23.66
CA LYS A 706 -43.37 -13.97 -24.02
C LYS A 706 -43.13 -12.98 -22.90
N LEU A 707 -42.50 -11.86 -23.23
CA LEU A 707 -42.27 -10.75 -22.32
C LEU A 707 -43.06 -9.52 -22.77
N THR A 708 -43.88 -8.95 -21.89
CA THR A 708 -44.53 -7.65 -22.14
C THR A 708 -43.59 -6.58 -21.63
N LEU A 709 -43.06 -5.81 -22.57
CA LEU A 709 -42.08 -4.75 -22.33
C LEU A 709 -42.77 -3.37 -22.43
N LYS A 710 -42.32 -2.44 -21.61
CA LYS A 710 -42.67 -1.01 -21.73
C LYS A 710 -41.39 -0.17 -21.73
N ARG A 711 -41.35 0.81 -22.64
CA ARG A 711 -40.35 1.86 -22.69
C ARG A 711 -41.07 3.21 -22.81
N MET A 712 -41.01 4.01 -21.75
CA MET A 712 -41.82 5.21 -21.61
C MET A 712 -43.33 4.92 -21.87
N ALA A 713 -43.94 5.54 -22.84
CA ALA A 713 -45.36 5.32 -23.18
C ALA A 713 -45.60 4.14 -24.12
N LYS A 714 -44.58 3.56 -24.75
CA LYS A 714 -44.73 2.49 -25.74
C LYS A 714 -44.63 1.12 -25.09
N GLY A 715 -45.64 0.27 -25.32
CA GLY A 715 -45.63 -1.15 -24.93
C GLY A 715 -45.41 -2.05 -26.15
N ARG A 716 -44.75 -3.18 -25.97
CA ARG A 716 -44.56 -4.22 -26.99
C ARG A 716 -44.45 -5.60 -26.36
N ILE A 717 -44.71 -6.63 -27.12
CA ILE A 717 -44.49 -8.01 -26.70
C ILE A 717 -43.33 -8.56 -27.49
N VAL A 718 -42.42 -9.21 -26.78
CA VAL A 718 -41.25 -9.87 -27.35
C VAL A 718 -41.33 -11.36 -27.01
N THR A 719 -41.10 -12.23 -28.00
CA THR A 719 -41.05 -13.68 -27.80
C THR A 719 -39.61 -14.17 -27.89
N ILE A 720 -39.11 -14.76 -26.80
CA ILE A 720 -37.82 -15.43 -26.75
C ILE A 720 -38.04 -16.93 -27.01
N ARG A 721 -37.57 -17.42 -28.16
CA ARG A 721 -37.77 -18.83 -28.57
C ARG A 721 -37.12 -19.83 -27.63
N ALA A 722 -37.76 -20.94 -27.40
CA ALA A 722 -37.16 -22.09 -26.67
C ALA A 722 -35.90 -22.57 -27.38
N VAL A 723 -34.99 -23.16 -26.63
CA VAL A 723 -33.82 -23.86 -27.21
C VAL A 723 -34.35 -25.16 -27.80
N SER A 724 -34.31 -25.28 -29.13
CA SER A 724 -34.64 -26.56 -29.79
C SER A 724 -33.59 -27.61 -29.35
N THR A 725 -34.02 -28.64 -28.63
CA THR A 725 -33.24 -29.84 -28.36
C THR A 725 -33.28 -30.76 -29.61
N GLU A 726 -32.88 -30.23 -30.76
CA GLU A 726 -32.53 -31.13 -31.84
C GLU A 726 -31.16 -31.71 -31.55
N SER A 727 -31.15 -32.94 -31.06
CA SER A 727 -30.02 -33.85 -31.00
C SER A 727 -29.38 -33.90 -32.39
N LYS A 728 -28.09 -33.59 -32.48
CA LYS A 728 -27.29 -34.07 -33.61
C LYS A 728 -27.25 -35.57 -33.51
N GLU A 729 -27.99 -36.24 -34.40
CA GLU A 729 -27.66 -37.60 -34.83
C GLU A 729 -26.37 -37.59 -35.67
#